data_39468272d91606759f613f26d0520249
#
_entry.id   39468272d91606759f613f26d0520249
#
_cell.length_a   1.000
_cell.length_b   1.000
_cell.length_c   1.000
_cell.angle_alpha   90.00
_cell.angle_beta   90.00
_cell.angle_gamma   90.00
#
_symmetry.space_group_name_H-M   'P 1'
#
loop_
_entity.id
_entity.type
_entity.pdbx_description
1 polymer ?
#
loop_
_entity_poly.entity_id
_entity_poly.type
_entity_poly.pdbx_seq_one_letter_code
_entity_poly.pdbx_strand_id
1 'polypeptide(L)'
;MAVENLSPYNKKGRKITCHRCFSLQLEQFRDYFHHACYRKYHSEKGSKLHPVGGSVLFQTAAWDRFEQNNSHVDDHRFYKDLNTFTSSEQVLKFVSTLETLSDTMAAAALYRVSEVEREEGDQKIPKTVLESEVFRALCFQFEYESTNLSDTSLVTALQALMELHVEPQSNLLVNLVTECQNRLQQGHLTIHNLCILGKCMIELQNSNCAMLKEIILQLQGKKLQECTPEEMVAIYTLLQAAFGETVQHQDFLDQLNNLCISLVYKFSPKITSQILNALVVLNQTRAFPLVVKLCIHSIRFVSHFTSEELGKVLEGFIHFGYTDKFFTQALEQRVSTCSLTMHPESISKVMQYCNKKLILSKPIFDAVAESFVYQAETFSPVQVSHLIVTFGKLNYVPPNAAFFFRKLENTIRTRFKYFPPQTLLNLLHSCTLIGRHPVNYVAKLFSPYFLQKLQAQELDLNRSSLAQLTQIYLTVVLECPFYKGPKLLPQYQVKSFLIPPYLLESPVDLQFYKTVTVGLIDLLKAKIYFASKVSTPYCXXXXIEIKVDEEGFVLPFTSDEDVYKRLALCLDDQKRFCLNSHNLLGKEAIKQRHLQLLGYEVIQIPYHEVEILQSRRELVKYLKKKLFPHSYRFHRD
;
A
#
# COMPACT_ATOMS: atom_id res chain seq x y z
N MET A 1 -3.26 11.62 0.56
CA MET A 1 -3.35 10.87 1.82
C MET A 1 -2.14 9.98 2.05
N ALA A 2 -1.77 9.14 1.07
CA ALA A 2 -0.57 8.32 1.22
C ALA A 2 0.68 9.17 1.42
N VAL A 3 0.71 10.33 0.80
CA VAL A 3 1.83 11.27 0.91
C VAL A 3 1.95 11.81 2.33
N GLU A 4 0.82 12.07 2.96
CA GLU A 4 0.83 12.60 4.33
C GLU A 4 1.33 11.56 5.32
N ASN A 5 0.97 10.30 5.10
CA ASN A 5 1.42 9.24 5.98
C ASN A 5 2.91 8.95 5.83
N LEU A 6 3.48 9.36 4.69
CA LEU A 6 4.90 9.22 4.45
C LEU A 6 5.66 10.51 4.75
N SER A 7 4.99 11.49 5.32
CA SER A 7 5.63 12.76 5.63
C SER A 7 6.80 12.54 6.58
N PRO A 8 7.85 13.33 6.45
CA PRO A 8 9.02 13.21 7.32
C PRO A 8 8.72 13.50 8.78
N TYR A 9 7.53 13.97 9.08
CA TYR A 9 7.18 14.37 10.44
C TYR A 9 7.22 13.22 11.43
N ASN A 10 6.64 12.08 11.05
CA ASN A 10 6.68 10.93 11.94
C ASN A 10 8.11 10.43 12.11
N LYS A 11 8.88 10.48 11.03
CA LYS A 11 10.29 10.13 11.14
C LYS A 11 11.06 11.16 11.95
N LYS A 12 10.74 12.44 11.77
CA LYS A 12 11.38 13.50 12.53
C LYS A 12 11.08 13.39 14.02
N GLY A 13 9.81 13.16 14.36
CA GLY A 13 9.43 13.06 15.75
C GLY A 13 10.13 11.92 16.46
N ARG A 14 10.18 10.76 15.80
CA ARG A 14 10.86 9.61 16.34
C ARG A 14 12.36 9.85 16.47
N LYS A 15 12.97 10.45 15.44
CA LYS A 15 14.39 10.72 15.45
C LYS A 15 14.77 11.73 16.50
N ILE A 16 13.98 12.79 16.64
CA ILE A 16 14.24 13.81 17.64
C ILE A 16 14.21 13.20 19.04
N THR A 17 13.23 12.32 19.28
CA THR A 17 13.09 11.67 20.58
C THR A 17 14.29 10.76 20.87
N CYS A 18 14.70 9.97 19.85
CA CYS A 18 15.85 9.09 19.98
C CYS A 18 17.15 9.88 20.14
N HIS A 19 17.30 10.97 19.38
CA HIS A 19 18.54 11.75 19.40
C HIS A 19 18.81 12.38 20.75
N ARG A 20 17.78 12.79 21.47
CA ARG A 20 17.98 13.39 22.80
C ARG A 20 18.60 12.41 23.79
N CYS A 21 18.14 11.16 23.78
CA CYS A 21 18.70 10.13 24.64
C CYS A 21 20.15 9.84 24.31
N PHE A 22 20.45 9.79 23.00
CA PHE A 22 21.81 9.52 22.56
C PHE A 22 22.76 10.67 22.81
N SER A 23 22.31 11.93 22.68
CA SER A 23 23.20 13.05 22.82
C SER A 23 23.80 13.16 24.22
N LEU A 24 23.01 12.87 25.26
CA LEU A 24 23.54 12.89 26.62
C LEU A 24 24.59 11.81 26.84
N GLN A 25 24.33 10.60 26.34
CA GLN A 25 25.27 9.50 26.46
C GLN A 25 26.55 9.77 25.67
N LEU A 26 26.41 10.33 24.46
CA LEU A 26 27.57 10.59 23.62
C LEU A 26 28.43 11.74 24.10
N GLU A 27 27.85 12.73 24.76
CA GLU A 27 28.64 13.81 25.34
C GLU A 27 29.56 13.28 26.44
N GLN A 28 29.02 12.48 27.36
CA GLN A 28 29.81 11.86 28.42
C GLN A 28 30.85 10.92 27.83
N PHE A 29 30.44 10.16 26.82
CA PHE A 29 31.35 9.22 26.15
C PHE A 29 32.43 9.92 25.39
N ARG A 30 32.14 11.06 24.74
CA ARG A 30 33.10 11.78 23.94
C ARG A 30 34.28 12.26 24.76
N ASP A 31 34.00 12.84 25.94
CA ASP A 31 35.06 13.30 26.80
C ASP A 31 35.97 12.17 27.25
N TYR A 32 35.36 11.05 27.65
CA TYR A 32 36.11 9.86 28.03
C TYR A 32 36.87 9.30 26.83
N PHE A 33 36.24 9.29 25.68
CA PHE A 33 36.80 8.76 24.47
C PHE A 33 38.04 9.51 24.03
N HIS A 34 38.00 10.82 23.97
CA HIS A 34 39.17 11.61 23.58
C HIS A 34 40.35 11.36 24.50
N HIS A 35 40.10 11.31 25.76
CA HIS A 35 41.14 11.10 26.74
C HIS A 35 41.74 9.69 26.61
N ALA A 36 40.92 8.70 26.51
CA ALA A 36 41.36 7.31 26.44
C ALA A 36 42.11 7.02 25.12
N CYS A 37 41.56 7.50 24.00
CA CYS A 37 42.17 7.25 22.70
C CYS A 37 43.51 8.01 22.56
N TYR A 38 43.54 9.23 23.07
CA TYR A 38 44.78 9.99 23.04
C TYR A 38 45.87 9.28 23.82
N ARG A 39 45.54 8.78 25.00
CA ARG A 39 46.49 8.08 25.84
C ARG A 39 47.01 6.81 25.16
N LYS A 40 46.13 6.02 24.57
CA LYS A 40 46.54 4.81 23.87
C LYS A 40 47.42 5.12 22.67
N TYR A 41 47.01 6.11 21.88
CA TYR A 41 47.72 6.50 20.69
C TYR A 41 49.17 6.93 21.03
N HIS A 42 49.31 7.76 22.04
CA HIS A 42 50.59 8.28 22.40
C HIS A 42 51.47 7.28 23.13
N SER A 43 50.88 6.36 23.90
CA SER A 43 51.71 5.37 24.61
C SER A 43 52.32 4.36 23.64
N GLU A 44 51.69 4.14 22.50
CA GLU A 44 52.18 3.21 21.51
C GLU A 44 52.97 3.89 20.39
N LYS A 45 53.24 5.16 20.55
CA LYS A 45 53.84 5.93 19.50
C LYS A 45 55.23 5.42 19.10
N GLY A 46 55.97 4.88 20.03
CA GLY A 46 57.26 4.36 19.74
C GLY A 46 57.29 2.97 19.16
N SER A 47 56.24 2.26 19.31
CA SER A 47 56.13 0.94 18.72
C SER A 47 55.57 1.08 17.32
N LYS A 48 55.79 0.11 16.55
CA LYS A 48 55.22 0.14 15.24
C LYS A 48 53.75 0.07 15.37
N LEU A 49 53.14 0.51 14.43
CA LEU A 49 51.76 0.51 14.27
C LEU A 49 50.97 -0.35 15.20
N HIS A 50 50.17 0.26 16.00
CA HIS A 50 49.23 -0.43 16.80
C HIS A 50 48.03 -0.79 15.94
N PRO A 51 47.31 -1.80 16.37
CA PRO A 51 46.29 -2.41 15.52
C PRO A 51 45.29 -1.45 14.97
N VAL A 52 44.94 -0.48 15.76
CA VAL A 52 43.97 0.49 15.32
C VAL A 52 44.61 1.83 15.31
N GLY A 53 45.90 1.84 15.22
CA GLY A 53 46.63 3.07 15.18
C GLY A 53 46.29 3.85 13.94
N GLY A 54 46.08 5.13 14.14
CA GLY A 54 45.80 6.00 13.03
C GLY A 54 46.91 6.01 12.00
N SER A 55 48.12 5.72 12.40
CA SER A 55 49.21 5.69 11.45
C SER A 55 48.99 4.66 10.34
N VAL A 56 48.21 3.63 10.61
CA VAL A 56 47.90 2.61 9.61
C VAL A 56 46.87 3.11 8.61
N LEU A 57 45.93 3.90 9.05
CA LEU A 57 44.89 4.43 8.17
C LEU A 57 45.47 5.38 7.12
N PHE A 58 46.61 6.00 7.41
CA PHE A 58 47.13 7.09 6.59
C PHE A 58 48.57 6.84 6.25
N GLN A 59 48.80 5.80 5.51
CA GLN A 59 50.13 5.37 5.11
C GLN A 59 50.69 6.29 4.03
N THR A 60 52.01 6.30 3.91
CA THR A 60 52.68 7.08 2.89
C THR A 60 52.37 6.53 1.50
N ALA A 61 52.62 7.35 0.49
CA ALA A 61 52.41 6.93 -0.89
C ALA A 61 53.27 5.71 -1.25
N ALA A 62 54.48 5.63 -0.70
CA ALA A 62 55.36 4.49 -0.94
C ALA A 62 54.77 3.21 -0.36
N TRP A 63 54.18 3.31 0.83
CA TRP A 63 53.54 2.18 1.47
C TRP A 63 52.31 1.76 0.71
N ASP A 64 51.52 2.73 0.23
CA ASP A 64 50.33 2.44 -0.56
C ASP A 64 50.68 1.69 -1.84
N ARG A 65 51.76 2.08 -2.51
CA ARG A 65 52.19 1.38 -3.73
C ARG A 65 52.61 -0.05 -3.43
N PHE A 66 53.30 -0.26 -2.33
CA PHE A 66 53.70 -1.59 -1.90
C PHE A 66 52.48 -2.45 -1.61
N GLU A 67 51.49 -1.87 -0.92
CA GLU A 67 50.28 -2.57 -0.60
C GLU A 67 49.44 -2.91 -1.85
N GLN A 68 49.44 -2.03 -2.85
CA GLN A 68 48.70 -2.30 -4.07
C GLN A 68 49.15 -3.56 -4.77
N ASN A 69 50.43 -3.88 -4.67
CA ASN A 69 50.98 -5.08 -5.29
C ASN A 69 50.64 -6.36 -4.52
N ASN A 70 50.39 -6.23 -3.19
CA ASN A 70 50.12 -7.39 -2.34
C ASN A 70 48.73 -7.38 -1.76
N SER A 71 47.94 -6.36 -2.03
CA SER A 71 46.72 -6.10 -1.27
C SER A 71 45.52 -6.92 -1.69
N HIS A 72 45.48 -7.39 -2.95
CA HIS A 72 44.26 -8.05 -3.42
C HIS A 72 43.91 -9.31 -2.62
N VAL A 73 44.90 -10.12 -2.31
CA VAL A 73 44.67 -11.36 -1.56
C VAL A 73 44.34 -11.04 -0.11
N ASP A 74 45.11 -10.15 0.50
CA ASP A 74 44.89 -9.81 1.91
C ASP A 74 43.60 -9.04 2.11
N ASP A 75 43.24 -8.13 1.21
CA ASP A 75 42.01 -7.38 1.32
C ASP A 75 40.80 -8.29 1.14
N HIS A 76 40.84 -9.19 0.15
CA HIS A 76 39.76 -10.14 -0.08
C HIS A 76 39.55 -11.02 1.14
N ARG A 77 40.67 -11.51 1.72
CA ARG A 77 40.60 -12.33 2.92
C ARG A 77 40.01 -11.55 4.09
N PHE A 78 40.40 -10.30 4.24
CA PHE A 78 39.89 -9.44 5.30
C PHE A 78 38.38 -9.29 5.20
N TYR A 79 37.88 -8.94 4.01
CA TYR A 79 36.45 -8.72 3.82
C TYR A 79 35.67 -10.02 3.98
N LYS A 80 36.24 -11.12 3.54
CA LYS A 80 35.59 -12.43 3.70
C LYS A 80 35.48 -12.79 5.18
N ASP A 81 36.56 -12.62 5.93
CA ASP A 81 36.53 -12.90 7.37
C ASP A 81 35.59 -11.96 8.09
N LEU A 82 35.59 -10.70 7.71
CA LEU A 82 34.72 -9.69 8.31
C LEU A 82 33.24 -10.08 8.22
N ASN A 83 32.83 -10.63 7.09
CA ASN A 83 31.45 -10.99 6.85
C ASN A 83 31.02 -12.25 7.62
N THR A 84 31.96 -13.01 8.16
CA THR A 84 31.62 -14.21 8.95
C THR A 84 31.25 -13.87 10.39
N PHE A 85 31.59 -12.68 10.87
CA PHE A 85 31.35 -12.33 12.28
C PHE A 85 29.87 -11.95 12.48
N THR A 86 29.36 -12.33 13.64
CA THR A 86 27.95 -12.10 13.98
C THR A 86 27.76 -11.14 15.14
N SER A 87 28.84 -10.67 15.76
CA SER A 87 28.75 -9.71 16.86
C SER A 87 29.79 -8.61 16.69
N SER A 88 29.46 -7.42 17.25
CA SER A 88 30.39 -6.29 17.23
C SER A 88 31.69 -6.61 17.94
N GLU A 89 31.58 -7.36 19.03
CA GLU A 89 32.76 -7.75 19.79
C GLU A 89 33.75 -8.56 18.95
N GLN A 90 33.23 -9.47 18.13
CA GLN A 90 34.05 -10.27 17.24
C GLN A 90 34.74 -9.40 16.20
N VAL A 91 34.03 -8.45 15.62
CA VAL A 91 34.59 -7.55 14.62
C VAL A 91 35.72 -6.72 15.22
N LEU A 92 35.46 -6.13 16.39
CA LEU A 92 36.43 -5.26 17.02
C LEU A 92 37.66 -6.04 17.47
N LYS A 93 37.47 -7.24 17.96
CA LYS A 93 38.58 -8.11 18.34
C LYS A 93 39.43 -8.48 17.13
N PHE A 94 38.79 -8.79 16.02
CA PHE A 94 39.48 -9.09 14.78
C PHE A 94 40.33 -7.91 14.32
N VAL A 95 39.77 -6.71 14.34
CA VAL A 95 40.49 -5.49 13.96
C VAL A 95 41.69 -5.28 14.87
N SER A 96 41.54 -5.56 16.17
CA SER A 96 42.64 -5.35 17.13
C SER A 96 43.83 -6.28 16.89
N THR A 97 43.61 -7.42 16.21
CA THR A 97 44.70 -8.37 15.94
C THR A 97 45.51 -8.01 14.69
N LEU A 98 45.01 -7.06 13.86
CA LEU A 98 45.69 -6.73 12.61
C LEU A 98 46.84 -5.80 12.85
N GLU A 99 47.97 -6.06 12.15
CA GLU A 99 49.12 -5.19 12.22
C GLU A 99 48.99 -3.96 11.36
N THR A 100 48.29 -4.10 10.23
CA THR A 100 48.09 -2.99 9.32
C THR A 100 46.59 -2.89 8.99
N LEU A 101 46.11 -1.67 8.87
CA LEU A 101 44.71 -1.41 8.64
C LEU A 101 44.58 -0.17 7.75
N SER A 102 44.14 -0.38 6.51
CA SER A 102 43.91 0.73 5.59
C SER A 102 42.62 1.47 5.98
N ASP A 103 42.46 2.65 5.42
CA ASP A 103 41.26 3.43 5.70
C ASP A 103 40.02 2.71 5.18
N THR A 104 40.10 2.04 4.02
CA THR A 104 38.95 1.28 3.50
C THR A 104 38.63 0.08 4.38
N MET A 105 39.66 -0.60 4.90
CA MET A 105 39.42 -1.72 5.81
C MET A 105 38.80 -1.24 7.13
N ALA A 106 39.28 -0.10 7.65
CA ALA A 106 38.74 0.47 8.87
C ALA A 106 37.29 0.89 8.69
N ALA A 107 36.97 1.52 7.57
CA ALA A 107 35.61 1.93 7.27
C ALA A 107 34.69 0.72 7.11
N ALA A 108 35.18 -0.33 6.45
CA ALA A 108 34.43 -1.56 6.28
C ALA A 108 34.14 -2.24 7.63
N ALA A 109 35.13 -2.25 8.51
CA ALA A 109 34.96 -2.81 9.84
C ALA A 109 33.92 -2.04 10.63
N LEU A 110 33.96 -0.72 10.55
CA LEU A 110 32.97 0.13 11.22
C LEU A 110 31.55 -0.14 10.67
N TYR A 111 31.46 -0.28 9.36
CA TYR A 111 30.18 -0.56 8.73
C TYR A 111 29.67 -1.94 9.15
N ARG A 112 30.55 -2.93 9.27
CA ARG A 112 30.14 -4.26 9.73
C ARG A 112 29.60 -4.21 11.14
N VAL A 113 30.23 -3.41 12.02
CA VAL A 113 29.71 -3.21 13.37
C VAL A 113 28.30 -2.65 13.30
N SER A 114 28.06 -1.67 12.43
CA SER A 114 26.71 -1.09 12.30
C SER A 114 25.70 -2.12 11.78
N GLU A 115 26.11 -2.96 10.82
CA GLU A 115 25.23 -4.01 10.30
C GLU A 115 24.81 -5.01 11.38
N VAL A 116 25.80 -5.46 12.16
CA VAL A 116 25.56 -6.45 13.20
C VAL A 116 24.62 -5.88 14.27
N GLU A 117 24.84 -4.64 14.66
CA GLU A 117 23.99 -4.00 15.66
C GLU A 117 22.58 -3.78 15.13
N ARG A 118 22.44 -3.47 13.86
CA ARG A 118 21.12 -3.31 13.24
C ARG A 118 20.35 -4.63 13.23
N GLU A 119 21.05 -5.73 12.96
CA GLU A 119 20.42 -7.04 12.94
C GLU A 119 19.89 -7.43 14.30
N GLU A 120 20.52 -6.97 15.38
CA GLU A 120 20.05 -7.25 16.73
C GLU A 120 18.85 -6.39 17.14
N GLY A 121 18.52 -5.38 16.34
CA GLY A 121 17.32 -4.61 16.54
C GLY A 121 17.35 -3.57 17.63
N ASP A 122 18.45 -3.40 18.30
CA ASP A 122 18.59 -2.38 19.33
C ASP A 122 18.85 -1.02 18.70
N GLN A 123 18.11 -0.02 19.16
CA GLN A 123 18.28 1.34 18.66
C GLN A 123 19.40 2.10 19.35
N LYS A 124 19.98 1.50 20.37
CA LYS A 124 21.08 2.14 21.11
C LYS A 124 22.38 1.40 20.85
N ILE A 125 23.46 2.17 20.79
CA ILE A 125 24.78 1.55 20.71
C ILE A 125 25.01 0.76 21.99
N PRO A 126 25.33 -0.53 21.89
CA PRO A 126 25.58 -1.30 23.11
C PRO A 126 26.72 -0.69 23.92
N LYS A 127 26.60 -0.75 25.22
CA LYS A 127 27.62 -0.24 26.11
C LYS A 127 28.96 -0.89 25.86
N THR A 128 28.94 -2.17 25.50
CA THR A 128 30.18 -2.90 25.20
C THR A 128 30.93 -2.30 24.01
N VAL A 129 30.19 -1.86 22.99
CA VAL A 129 30.80 -1.22 21.82
C VAL A 129 31.38 0.13 22.22
N LEU A 130 30.62 0.92 22.96
CA LEU A 130 31.07 2.24 23.40
C LEU A 130 32.31 2.17 24.28
N GLU A 131 32.44 1.12 25.07
CA GLU A 131 33.54 0.94 25.99
C GLU A 131 34.78 0.34 25.31
N SER A 132 34.64 -0.15 24.08
CA SER A 132 35.76 -0.77 23.37
C SER A 132 36.80 0.28 23.01
N GLU A 133 38.03 -0.01 23.37
CA GLU A 133 39.16 0.86 23.01
C GLU A 133 39.39 0.89 21.50
N VAL A 134 39.12 -0.24 20.84
CA VAL A 134 39.28 -0.35 19.40
C VAL A 134 38.29 0.57 18.70
N PHE A 135 37.02 0.55 19.14
CA PHE A 135 36.02 1.42 18.55
C PHE A 135 36.37 2.89 18.76
N ARG A 136 36.82 3.23 19.95
CA ARG A 136 37.19 4.60 20.27
C ARG A 136 38.36 5.05 19.39
N ALA A 137 39.32 4.17 19.23
CA ALA A 137 40.51 4.49 18.42
C ALA A 137 40.14 4.71 16.95
N LEU A 138 39.22 3.87 16.42
CA LEU A 138 38.73 4.05 15.06
C LEU A 138 38.04 5.40 14.90
N CYS A 139 37.15 5.73 15.83
CA CYS A 139 36.42 7.01 15.76
C CYS A 139 37.37 8.20 15.87
N PHE A 140 38.32 8.13 16.78
CA PHE A 140 39.30 9.19 16.94
C PHE A 140 40.09 9.38 15.64
N GLN A 141 40.49 8.29 15.02
CA GLN A 141 41.30 8.36 13.82
C GLN A 141 40.50 8.94 12.64
N PHE A 142 39.26 8.53 12.51
CA PHE A 142 38.38 9.09 11.46
C PHE A 142 38.14 10.59 11.69
N GLU A 143 37.98 10.99 12.93
CA GLU A 143 37.82 12.41 13.23
C GLU A 143 39.09 13.20 12.90
N TYR A 144 40.24 12.70 13.32
CA TYR A 144 41.52 13.41 13.19
C TYR A 144 41.95 13.53 11.74
N GLU A 145 41.78 12.47 10.97
CA GLU A 145 42.30 12.40 9.61
C GLU A 145 41.22 12.42 8.54
N SER A 146 40.10 13.09 8.83
CA SER A 146 38.96 13.10 7.92
C SER A 146 39.31 13.60 6.52
N THR A 147 40.23 14.54 6.40
CA THR A 147 40.59 15.11 5.11
C THR A 147 41.43 14.17 4.25
N ASN A 148 42.01 13.14 4.84
CA ASN A 148 42.92 12.21 4.13
C ASN A 148 42.27 10.91 3.73
N LEU A 149 40.96 10.73 4.06
CA LEU A 149 40.28 9.50 3.71
C LEU A 149 39.95 9.45 2.22
N SER A 150 39.92 8.25 1.67
CA SER A 150 39.37 8.07 0.32
C SER A 150 37.90 8.41 0.32
N ASP A 151 37.36 8.70 -0.86
CA ASP A 151 35.93 9.05 -0.98
C ASP A 151 35.06 7.95 -0.41
N THR A 152 35.33 6.70 -0.78
CA THR A 152 34.53 5.56 -0.32
C THR A 152 34.64 5.38 1.19
N SER A 153 35.86 5.50 1.73
CA SER A 153 36.06 5.38 3.18
C SER A 153 35.28 6.46 3.94
N LEU A 154 35.34 7.68 3.41
CA LEU A 154 34.66 8.80 4.05
C LEU A 154 33.17 8.60 4.14
N VAL A 155 32.54 8.27 3.03
CA VAL A 155 31.08 8.10 3.03
C VAL A 155 30.64 6.83 3.78
N THR A 156 31.44 5.77 3.69
CA THR A 156 31.13 4.53 4.41
C THR A 156 31.21 4.74 5.92
N ALA A 157 32.28 5.43 6.37
CA ALA A 157 32.42 5.74 7.80
C ALA A 157 31.26 6.60 8.29
N LEU A 158 30.89 7.61 7.51
CA LEU A 158 29.77 8.47 7.88
C LEU A 158 28.47 7.65 7.99
N GLN A 159 28.20 6.80 7.02
CA GLN A 159 27.02 5.96 7.03
C GLN A 159 26.99 5.05 8.27
N ALA A 160 28.11 4.39 8.54
CA ALA A 160 28.21 3.46 9.66
C ALA A 160 27.96 4.17 10.99
N LEU A 161 28.59 5.32 11.17
CA LEU A 161 28.45 6.07 12.42
C LEU A 161 27.02 6.58 12.60
N MET A 162 26.37 6.96 11.52
CA MET A 162 24.97 7.38 11.61
C MET A 162 24.04 6.22 11.95
N GLU A 163 24.31 5.05 11.38
CA GLU A 163 23.51 3.86 11.70
C GLU A 163 23.74 3.40 13.13
N LEU A 164 24.91 3.71 13.69
CA LEU A 164 25.19 3.46 15.11
C LEU A 164 24.65 4.59 16.00
N HIS A 165 23.99 5.58 15.41
CA HIS A 165 23.33 6.67 16.12
C HIS A 165 24.28 7.58 16.88
N VAL A 166 25.48 7.79 16.32
CA VAL A 166 26.40 8.77 16.85
C VAL A 166 25.79 10.16 16.70
N GLU A 167 25.99 10.99 17.71
CA GLU A 167 25.35 12.32 17.72
C GLU A 167 25.76 13.15 16.52
N PRO A 168 24.80 13.72 15.78
CA PRO A 168 25.14 14.50 14.58
C PRO A 168 25.99 15.73 14.86
N GLN A 169 25.94 16.28 16.06
CA GLN A 169 26.69 17.47 16.41
C GLN A 169 28.05 17.17 17.01
N SER A 170 28.42 15.90 17.12
CA SER A 170 29.74 15.53 17.60
C SER A 170 30.81 16.03 16.62
N ASN A 171 32.01 16.28 17.14
CA ASN A 171 33.10 16.72 16.30
C ASN A 171 33.40 15.72 15.19
N LEU A 172 33.28 14.43 15.50
CA LEU A 172 33.49 13.36 14.53
C LEU A 172 32.58 13.52 13.31
N LEU A 173 31.27 13.58 13.54
CA LEU A 173 30.31 13.67 12.43
C LEU A 173 30.38 15.03 11.74
N VAL A 174 30.59 16.10 12.48
CA VAL A 174 30.73 17.42 11.88
C VAL A 174 31.94 17.45 10.94
N ASN A 175 33.07 16.89 11.37
CA ASN A 175 34.25 16.84 10.52
C ASN A 175 34.00 16.00 9.26
N LEU A 176 33.37 14.85 9.42
CA LEU A 176 33.13 13.98 8.27
C LEU A 176 32.14 14.64 7.30
N VAL A 177 31.09 15.26 7.81
CA VAL A 177 30.10 15.94 6.94
C VAL A 177 30.74 17.12 6.23
N THR A 178 31.57 17.89 6.92
CA THR A 178 32.27 19.02 6.31
C THR A 178 33.17 18.55 5.18
N GLU A 179 33.92 17.47 5.39
CA GLU A 179 34.77 16.94 4.34
C GLU A 179 33.94 16.38 3.18
N CYS A 180 32.80 15.75 3.46
CA CYS A 180 31.89 15.30 2.40
C CYS A 180 31.40 16.48 1.58
N GLN A 181 31.07 17.58 2.23
CA GLN A 181 30.66 18.79 1.53
C GLN A 181 31.74 19.30 0.60
N ASN A 182 33.00 19.31 1.09
CA ASN A 182 34.12 19.72 0.27
C ASN A 182 34.29 18.82 -0.94
N ARG A 183 34.22 17.51 -0.74
CA ARG A 183 34.35 16.54 -1.84
C ARG A 183 33.18 16.69 -2.84
N LEU A 184 32.00 16.96 -2.35
CA LEU A 184 30.83 17.17 -3.19
C LEU A 184 31.02 18.40 -4.10
N GLN A 185 31.58 19.47 -3.54
CA GLN A 185 31.86 20.68 -4.32
C GLN A 185 32.88 20.45 -5.42
N GLN A 186 33.83 19.52 -5.20
CA GLN A 186 34.80 19.18 -6.21
C GLN A 186 34.19 18.42 -7.39
N GLY A 187 33.06 17.74 -7.19
CA GLY A 187 32.34 17.13 -8.28
C GLY A 187 32.87 15.80 -8.80
N HIS A 188 33.70 15.11 -8.05
CA HIS A 188 34.35 13.88 -8.52
C HIS A 188 33.82 12.60 -7.85
N LEU A 189 32.75 12.71 -7.04
CA LEU A 189 32.21 11.54 -6.37
C LEU A 189 31.54 10.61 -7.37
N THR A 190 31.68 9.32 -7.18
CA THR A 190 31.06 8.31 -8.00
C THR A 190 29.55 8.24 -7.69
N ILE A 191 28.80 7.55 -8.55
CA ILE A 191 27.37 7.33 -8.32
C ILE A 191 27.17 6.63 -6.98
N HIS A 192 27.97 5.60 -6.71
CA HIS A 192 27.87 4.84 -5.45
C HIS A 192 28.02 5.76 -4.24
N ASN A 193 29.07 6.60 -4.26
CA ASN A 193 29.34 7.50 -3.13
C ASN A 193 28.30 8.60 -3.01
N LEU A 194 27.80 9.10 -4.13
CA LEU A 194 26.72 10.09 -4.11
C LEU A 194 25.45 9.51 -3.48
N CYS A 195 25.13 8.26 -3.80
CA CYS A 195 23.95 7.60 -3.23
C CYS A 195 24.08 7.42 -1.73
N ILE A 196 25.23 6.97 -1.26
CA ILE A 196 25.43 6.79 0.18
C ILE A 196 25.38 8.14 0.89
N LEU A 197 26.06 9.14 0.34
CA LEU A 197 26.05 10.48 0.95
C LEU A 197 24.65 11.05 0.99
N GLY A 198 23.88 10.86 -0.08
CA GLY A 198 22.49 11.33 -0.12
C GLY A 198 21.65 10.74 0.98
N LYS A 199 21.76 9.42 1.19
CA LYS A 199 21.03 8.76 2.28
C LYS A 199 21.44 9.34 3.63
N CYS A 200 22.74 9.60 3.82
CA CYS A 200 23.21 10.20 5.06
C CYS A 200 22.63 11.59 5.26
N MET A 201 22.55 12.38 4.19
CA MET A 201 22.01 13.74 4.31
C MET A 201 20.53 13.73 4.64
N ILE A 202 19.77 12.78 4.11
CA ILE A 202 18.37 12.64 4.46
C ILE A 202 18.23 12.41 5.96
N GLU A 203 19.06 11.54 6.52
CA GLU A 203 19.03 11.24 7.94
C GLU A 203 19.43 12.43 8.81
N LEU A 204 20.45 13.17 8.38
CA LEU A 204 21.03 14.23 9.20
C LEU A 204 20.28 15.56 9.11
N GLN A 205 19.93 16.01 7.90
CA GLN A 205 19.53 17.39 7.67
C GLN A 205 18.18 17.57 7.04
N ASN A 206 17.40 16.51 6.88
CA ASN A 206 16.12 16.60 6.22
C ASN A 206 16.19 16.64 4.70
N SER A 207 14.98 16.55 4.12
CA SER A 207 14.82 16.51 2.68
C SER A 207 15.11 17.85 1.99
N ASN A 208 15.16 18.94 2.74
CA ASN A 208 15.40 20.27 2.17
C ASN A 208 16.85 20.70 2.25
N CYS A 209 17.74 19.77 2.47
CA CYS A 209 19.15 20.04 2.59
C CYS A 209 19.76 20.48 1.26
N ALA A 210 20.56 21.53 1.27
CA ALA A 210 21.24 22.01 0.06
C ALA A 210 22.18 20.96 -0.51
N MET A 211 22.80 20.17 0.35
CA MET A 211 23.67 19.09 -0.10
C MET A 211 22.89 18.03 -0.86
N LEU A 212 21.67 17.70 -0.41
CA LEU A 212 20.85 16.73 -1.12
C LEU A 212 20.51 17.21 -2.53
N LYS A 213 20.20 18.49 -2.67
CA LYS A 213 19.92 19.06 -3.98
C LYS A 213 21.12 18.97 -4.91
N GLU A 214 22.29 19.27 -4.38
CA GLU A 214 23.53 19.19 -5.17
C GLU A 214 23.83 17.75 -5.55
N ILE A 215 23.60 16.81 -4.64
CA ILE A 215 23.80 15.37 -4.92
C ILE A 215 22.91 14.94 -6.09
N ILE A 216 21.63 15.31 -6.04
CA ILE A 216 20.70 14.95 -7.12
C ILE A 216 21.14 15.59 -8.43
N LEU A 217 21.56 16.85 -8.40
CA LEU A 217 22.05 17.53 -9.58
C LEU A 217 23.24 16.81 -10.20
N GLN A 218 24.19 16.38 -9.38
CA GLN A 218 25.37 15.68 -9.89
C GLN A 218 25.01 14.30 -10.42
N LEU A 219 24.04 13.61 -9.79
CA LEU A 219 23.55 12.33 -10.29
C LEU A 219 22.96 12.48 -11.69
N GLN A 220 22.29 13.60 -11.95
CA GLN A 220 21.71 13.85 -13.28
C GLN A 220 22.78 13.92 -14.36
N GLY A 221 23.98 14.32 -14.00
CA GLY A 221 25.09 14.42 -14.93
C GLY A 221 25.90 13.14 -15.11
N LYS A 222 25.54 12.07 -14.41
CA LYS A 222 26.28 10.82 -14.49
C LYS A 222 25.69 9.88 -15.53
N LYS A 223 26.48 8.89 -15.94
CA LYS A 223 26.02 7.85 -16.86
C LYS A 223 25.28 6.78 -16.05
N LEU A 224 23.95 6.88 -16.00
CA LEU A 224 23.14 5.99 -15.19
C LEU A 224 23.10 4.56 -15.72
N GLN A 225 23.54 4.33 -16.96
CA GLN A 225 23.57 2.99 -17.54
C GLN A 225 24.45 2.03 -16.76
N GLU A 226 25.37 2.55 -15.98
CA GLU A 226 26.26 1.73 -15.17
C GLU A 226 25.75 1.47 -13.77
N CYS A 227 24.57 1.99 -13.42
CA CYS A 227 24.00 1.81 -12.09
C CYS A 227 23.64 0.36 -11.81
N THR A 228 23.93 -0.06 -10.59
CA THR A 228 23.41 -1.33 -10.09
C THR A 228 21.96 -1.15 -9.67
N PRO A 229 21.19 -2.26 -9.53
CA PRO A 229 19.81 -2.14 -9.02
C PRO A 229 19.75 -1.45 -7.66
N GLU A 230 20.72 -1.73 -6.78
CA GLU A 230 20.76 -1.10 -5.45
C GLU A 230 20.97 0.41 -5.56
N GLU A 231 21.80 0.85 -6.49
CA GLU A 231 22.00 2.27 -6.73
C GLU A 231 20.75 2.92 -7.30
N MET A 232 20.01 2.21 -8.16
CA MET A 232 18.74 2.73 -8.67
C MET A 232 17.74 2.96 -7.55
N VAL A 233 17.63 2.00 -6.62
CA VAL A 233 16.76 2.15 -5.46
C VAL A 233 17.18 3.38 -4.65
N ALA A 234 18.48 3.55 -4.45
CA ALA A 234 19.00 4.70 -3.71
C ALA A 234 18.60 6.01 -4.38
N ILE A 235 18.74 6.09 -5.70
CA ILE A 235 18.39 7.31 -6.43
C ILE A 235 16.89 7.60 -6.28
N TYR A 236 16.04 6.58 -6.43
CA TYR A 236 14.60 6.76 -6.21
C TYR A 236 14.32 7.25 -4.78
N THR A 237 15.04 6.72 -3.80
CA THR A 237 14.86 7.14 -2.41
C THR A 237 15.22 8.61 -2.23
N LEU A 238 16.31 9.05 -2.85
CA LEU A 238 16.70 10.46 -2.77
C LEU A 238 15.63 11.36 -3.40
N LEU A 239 15.08 10.92 -4.53
CA LEU A 239 14.02 11.69 -5.20
C LEU A 239 12.74 11.72 -4.36
N GLN A 240 12.43 10.64 -3.65
CA GLN A 240 11.30 10.63 -2.72
C GLN A 240 11.51 11.65 -1.60
N ALA A 241 12.73 11.74 -1.09
CA ALA A 241 13.04 12.67 -0.01
C ALA A 241 12.93 14.11 -0.47
N ALA A 242 13.12 14.36 -1.78
CA ALA A 242 12.97 15.69 -2.37
C ALA A 242 11.57 15.87 -2.97
N PHE A 243 10.56 15.27 -2.37
CA PHE A 243 9.22 15.18 -2.93
C PHE A 243 8.62 16.53 -3.29
N GLY A 244 8.88 17.59 -2.53
CA GLY A 244 8.34 18.90 -2.82
C GLY A 244 8.83 19.50 -4.13
N GLU A 245 9.83 18.91 -4.74
CA GLU A 245 10.46 19.41 -5.97
C GLU A 245 10.37 18.40 -7.11
N THR A 246 9.42 17.46 -7.05
CA THR A 246 9.31 16.40 -8.05
C THR A 246 9.10 16.94 -9.46
N VAL A 247 8.41 18.06 -9.59
CA VAL A 247 8.19 18.66 -10.91
C VAL A 247 9.52 19.02 -11.57
N GLN A 248 10.46 19.51 -10.79
CA GLN A 248 11.77 19.86 -11.30
C GLN A 248 12.59 18.65 -11.73
N HIS A 249 12.30 17.49 -11.14
CA HIS A 249 13.06 16.28 -11.38
C HIS A 249 12.36 15.29 -12.31
N GLN A 250 11.25 15.68 -12.92
CA GLN A 250 10.49 14.73 -13.74
C GLN A 250 11.27 14.24 -14.95
N ASP A 251 12.07 15.09 -15.59
CA ASP A 251 12.90 14.65 -16.72
C ASP A 251 13.90 13.58 -16.27
N PHE A 252 14.50 13.78 -15.10
CA PHE A 252 15.42 12.80 -14.55
C PHE A 252 14.70 11.49 -14.21
N LEU A 253 13.50 11.59 -13.61
CA LEU A 253 12.69 10.42 -13.33
C LEU A 253 12.33 9.67 -14.62
N ASP A 254 11.99 10.39 -15.69
CA ASP A 254 11.69 9.75 -16.96
C ASP A 254 12.88 8.95 -17.48
N GLN A 255 14.08 9.52 -17.39
CA GLN A 255 15.30 8.82 -17.81
C GLN A 255 15.54 7.59 -16.94
N LEU A 256 15.38 7.75 -15.63
CA LEU A 256 15.58 6.65 -14.69
C LEU A 256 14.55 5.53 -14.91
N ASN A 257 13.30 5.91 -15.10
CA ASN A 257 12.23 4.93 -15.35
C ASN A 257 12.51 4.15 -16.63
N ASN A 258 12.93 4.83 -17.70
CA ASN A 258 13.24 4.16 -18.97
C ASN A 258 14.40 3.20 -18.82
N LEU A 259 15.43 3.61 -18.10
CA LEU A 259 16.58 2.74 -17.87
C LEU A 259 16.18 1.53 -17.03
N CYS A 260 15.34 1.75 -16.03
CA CYS A 260 14.89 0.72 -15.13
C CYS A 260 14.18 -0.42 -15.86
N ILE A 261 13.43 -0.10 -16.94
CA ILE A 261 12.70 -1.11 -17.69
C ILE A 261 13.64 -2.22 -18.17
N SER A 262 14.83 -1.85 -18.65
CA SER A 262 15.77 -2.83 -19.19
C SER A 262 16.46 -3.66 -18.11
N LEU A 263 16.34 -3.28 -16.85
CA LEU A 263 17.04 -3.94 -15.76
C LEU A 263 16.11 -4.77 -14.86
N VAL A 264 14.80 -4.74 -15.10
CA VAL A 264 13.83 -5.41 -14.23
C VAL A 264 14.17 -6.89 -14.04
N TYR A 265 14.64 -7.56 -15.10
CA TYR A 265 14.92 -8.99 -15.02
C TYR A 265 15.99 -9.35 -13.98
N LYS A 266 16.80 -8.37 -13.57
CA LYS A 266 17.84 -8.58 -12.56
C LYS A 266 17.35 -8.34 -11.12
N PHE A 267 16.15 -7.83 -10.94
CA PHE A 267 15.71 -7.36 -9.63
C PHE A 267 15.35 -8.53 -8.72
N SER A 268 15.84 -8.44 -7.49
CA SER A 268 15.47 -9.33 -6.40
C SER A 268 14.06 -8.99 -5.89
N PRO A 269 13.46 -9.83 -5.04
CA PRO A 269 12.19 -9.45 -4.42
C PRO A 269 12.26 -8.11 -3.70
N LYS A 270 13.32 -7.88 -2.95
CA LYS A 270 13.47 -6.63 -2.21
C LYS A 270 13.53 -5.42 -3.15
N ILE A 271 14.36 -5.51 -4.19
CA ILE A 271 14.51 -4.41 -5.15
C ILE A 271 13.19 -4.15 -5.87
N THR A 272 12.51 -5.21 -6.30
CA THR A 272 11.22 -5.09 -6.99
C THR A 272 10.22 -4.33 -6.12
N SER A 273 10.10 -4.71 -4.85
CA SER A 273 9.16 -4.05 -3.94
C SER A 273 9.55 -2.59 -3.70
N GLN A 274 10.84 -2.31 -3.55
CA GLN A 274 11.30 -0.96 -3.28
C GLN A 274 11.06 -0.01 -4.46
N ILE A 275 11.29 -0.50 -5.68
CA ILE A 275 11.10 0.37 -6.86
C ILE A 275 9.61 0.59 -7.11
N LEU A 276 8.77 -0.45 -6.96
CA LEU A 276 7.32 -0.26 -7.05
C LEU A 276 6.84 0.76 -6.03
N ASN A 277 7.34 0.66 -4.80
CA ASN A 277 6.97 1.62 -3.76
C ASN A 277 7.38 3.04 -4.12
N ALA A 278 8.58 3.20 -4.68
CA ALA A 278 9.05 4.52 -5.10
C ALA A 278 8.15 5.12 -6.18
N LEU A 279 7.74 4.30 -7.15
CA LEU A 279 6.85 4.77 -8.22
C LEU A 279 5.49 5.18 -7.68
N VAL A 280 5.00 4.48 -6.64
CA VAL A 280 3.75 4.85 -5.97
C VAL A 280 3.91 6.20 -5.26
N VAL A 281 4.95 6.33 -4.44
CA VAL A 281 5.17 7.55 -3.66
C VAL A 281 5.36 8.75 -4.58
N LEU A 282 6.11 8.59 -5.66
CA LEU A 282 6.36 9.65 -6.63
C LEU A 282 5.24 9.78 -7.67
N ASN A 283 4.22 8.94 -7.57
CA ASN A 283 3.03 8.97 -8.44
C ASN A 283 3.40 8.97 -9.92
N GLN A 284 4.21 8.01 -10.33
CA GLN A 284 4.74 7.96 -11.70
C GLN A 284 3.76 7.26 -12.64
N THR A 285 2.63 7.90 -12.88
CA THR A 285 1.58 7.34 -13.72
C THR A 285 2.00 7.18 -15.18
N ARG A 286 2.92 8.05 -15.64
CA ARG A 286 3.42 7.96 -17.02
C ARG A 286 4.37 6.80 -17.22
N ALA A 287 4.86 6.20 -16.13
CA ALA A 287 5.76 5.05 -16.19
C ALA A 287 4.99 3.73 -16.16
N PHE A 288 3.77 3.72 -16.69
CA PHE A 288 2.95 2.52 -16.65
C PHE A 288 3.62 1.29 -17.29
N PRO A 289 4.35 1.40 -18.42
CA PRO A 289 5.07 0.23 -18.93
C PRO A 289 6.05 -0.37 -17.93
N LEU A 290 6.76 0.47 -17.17
CA LEU A 290 7.65 -0.01 -16.11
C LEU A 290 6.85 -0.69 -15.00
N VAL A 291 5.74 -0.07 -14.59
CA VAL A 291 4.88 -0.64 -13.54
C VAL A 291 4.41 -2.04 -13.94
N VAL A 292 3.92 -2.19 -15.18
CA VAL A 292 3.44 -3.48 -15.67
C VAL A 292 4.56 -4.52 -15.64
N LYS A 293 5.76 -4.12 -16.09
CA LYS A 293 6.89 -5.05 -16.14
C LYS A 293 7.31 -5.49 -14.74
N LEU A 294 7.31 -4.54 -13.78
CA LEU A 294 7.62 -4.87 -12.39
C LEU A 294 6.56 -5.78 -11.79
N CYS A 295 5.30 -5.52 -12.08
CA CYS A 295 4.20 -6.32 -11.56
C CYS A 295 4.29 -7.75 -12.10
N ILE A 296 4.57 -7.92 -13.38
CA ILE A 296 4.73 -9.24 -13.97
C ILE A 296 5.95 -9.93 -13.35
N HIS A 297 7.04 -9.20 -13.21
CA HIS A 297 8.26 -9.75 -12.60
C HIS A 297 8.01 -10.23 -11.17
N SER A 298 7.14 -9.55 -10.42
CA SER A 298 6.86 -9.86 -9.01
C SER A 298 6.15 -11.19 -8.83
N ILE A 299 5.50 -11.71 -9.87
CA ILE A 299 4.69 -12.93 -9.76
C ILE A 299 5.52 -14.10 -9.22
N ARG A 300 6.75 -14.23 -9.71
CA ARG A 300 7.64 -15.33 -9.31
C ARG A 300 8.04 -15.27 -7.85
N PHE A 301 7.86 -14.11 -7.20
CA PHE A 301 8.33 -13.90 -5.83
C PHE A 301 7.20 -13.89 -4.79
N VAL A 302 5.95 -14.06 -5.21
CA VAL A 302 4.82 -13.88 -4.29
C VAL A 302 4.95 -14.78 -3.05
N SER A 303 5.37 -16.02 -3.23
CA SER A 303 5.51 -16.95 -2.11
C SER A 303 6.72 -16.64 -1.23
N HIS A 304 7.65 -15.81 -1.71
CA HIS A 304 8.90 -15.51 -1.01
C HIS A 304 8.97 -14.10 -0.42
N PHE A 305 8.05 -13.21 -0.81
CA PHE A 305 8.06 -11.85 -0.27
C PHE A 305 7.88 -11.86 1.23
N THR A 306 8.63 -10.99 1.93
CA THR A 306 8.31 -10.69 3.32
C THR A 306 6.96 -9.96 3.37
N SER A 307 6.39 -9.84 4.57
CA SER A 307 5.12 -9.11 4.72
C SER A 307 5.25 -7.67 4.21
N GLU A 308 6.35 -7.02 4.53
CA GLU A 308 6.58 -5.64 4.09
C GLU A 308 6.72 -5.56 2.57
N GLU A 309 7.48 -6.46 1.97
CA GLU A 309 7.65 -6.50 0.53
C GLU A 309 6.33 -6.74 -0.19
N LEU A 310 5.56 -7.72 0.31
CA LEU A 310 4.25 -8.02 -0.30
C LEU A 310 3.32 -6.82 -0.21
N GLY A 311 3.32 -6.13 0.92
CA GLY A 311 2.50 -4.93 1.09
C GLY A 311 2.84 -3.86 0.08
N LYS A 312 4.13 -3.63 -0.16
CA LYS A 312 4.57 -2.62 -1.14
C LYS A 312 4.16 -3.01 -2.55
N VAL A 313 4.33 -4.29 -2.91
CA VAL A 313 3.95 -4.77 -4.24
C VAL A 313 2.45 -4.66 -4.44
N LEU A 314 1.66 -5.07 -3.46
CA LEU A 314 0.20 -4.94 -3.54
C LEU A 314 -0.22 -3.48 -3.68
N GLU A 315 0.44 -2.58 -2.93
CA GLU A 315 0.14 -1.16 -3.05
C GLU A 315 0.42 -0.66 -4.47
N GLY A 316 1.46 -1.19 -5.12
CA GLY A 316 1.73 -0.86 -6.51
C GLY A 316 0.59 -1.26 -7.44
N PHE A 317 0.12 -2.49 -7.31
CA PHE A 317 -1.03 -2.96 -8.09
C PHE A 317 -2.26 -2.08 -7.85
N ILE A 318 -2.53 -1.78 -6.56
CA ILE A 318 -3.70 -1.00 -6.18
C ILE A 318 -3.60 0.42 -6.72
N HIS A 319 -2.47 1.07 -6.48
CA HIS A 319 -2.29 2.48 -6.85
C HIS A 319 -2.42 2.69 -8.36
N PHE A 320 -1.79 1.82 -9.16
CA PHE A 320 -1.80 1.97 -10.60
C PHE A 320 -2.98 1.27 -11.27
N GLY A 321 -3.82 0.61 -10.47
CA GLY A 321 -5.01 -0.04 -11.00
C GLY A 321 -4.71 -1.19 -11.95
N TYR A 322 -3.67 -1.95 -11.68
CA TYR A 322 -3.28 -3.07 -12.51
C TYR A 322 -3.66 -4.37 -11.85
N THR A 323 -4.09 -5.33 -12.65
CA THR A 323 -4.38 -6.67 -12.16
C THR A 323 -3.78 -7.68 -13.13
N ASP A 324 -3.45 -8.85 -12.59
CA ASP A 324 -2.85 -9.92 -13.40
C ASP A 324 -3.37 -11.24 -12.89
N LYS A 325 -3.83 -12.07 -13.83
CA LYS A 325 -4.42 -13.38 -13.53
C LYS A 325 -3.43 -14.27 -12.77
N PHE A 326 -2.18 -14.28 -13.20
CA PHE A 326 -1.17 -15.17 -12.58
C PHE A 326 -0.73 -14.64 -11.22
N PHE A 327 -0.69 -13.32 -11.06
CA PHE A 327 -0.43 -12.74 -9.75
C PHE A 327 -1.54 -13.12 -8.78
N THR A 328 -2.79 -13.03 -9.22
CA THR A 328 -3.95 -13.41 -8.39
C THR A 328 -3.86 -14.88 -7.99
N GLN A 329 -3.49 -15.76 -8.94
CA GLN A 329 -3.33 -17.18 -8.63
C GLN A 329 -2.24 -17.41 -7.58
N ALA A 330 -1.12 -16.68 -7.69
CA ALA A 330 -0.05 -16.79 -6.71
C ALA A 330 -0.50 -16.31 -5.34
N LEU A 331 -1.29 -15.24 -5.29
CA LEU A 331 -1.88 -14.76 -4.04
C LEU A 331 -2.81 -15.81 -3.43
N GLU A 332 -3.64 -16.43 -4.26
CA GLU A 332 -4.55 -17.48 -3.78
C GLU A 332 -3.77 -18.59 -3.10
N GLN A 333 -2.66 -19.00 -3.72
CA GLN A 333 -1.83 -20.05 -3.15
C GLN A 333 -1.25 -19.62 -1.81
N ARG A 334 -0.68 -18.41 -1.75
CA ARG A 334 -0.04 -17.94 -0.52
C ARG A 334 -1.05 -17.73 0.60
N VAL A 335 -2.17 -17.06 0.31
CA VAL A 335 -3.15 -16.76 1.35
C VAL A 335 -3.81 -18.04 1.85
N SER A 336 -4.12 -18.99 0.95
CA SER A 336 -4.74 -20.25 1.36
C SER A 336 -3.87 -21.04 2.32
N THR A 337 -2.54 -21.00 2.14
CA THR A 337 -1.63 -21.77 2.98
C THR A 337 -1.18 -21.04 4.23
N CYS A 338 -1.17 -19.69 4.22
CA CYS A 338 -0.52 -18.91 5.28
C CYS A 338 -1.43 -17.94 6.00
N SER A 339 -2.74 -17.95 5.75
CA SER A 339 -3.62 -16.86 6.23
C SER A 339 -3.59 -16.73 7.75
N LEU A 340 -3.44 -17.83 8.48
CA LEU A 340 -3.49 -17.76 9.95
C LEU A 340 -2.23 -17.14 10.55
N THR A 341 -1.13 -17.11 9.81
CA THR A 341 0.12 -16.53 10.27
C THR A 341 0.47 -15.21 9.57
N MET A 342 -0.28 -14.82 8.54
CA MET A 342 -0.01 -13.59 7.83
C MET A 342 -0.32 -12.38 8.70
N HIS A 343 0.49 -11.33 8.52
CA HIS A 343 0.26 -10.07 9.21
C HIS A 343 -1.08 -9.48 8.77
N PRO A 344 -1.89 -8.93 9.70
CA PRO A 344 -3.18 -8.35 9.33
C PRO A 344 -3.09 -7.27 8.26
N GLU A 345 -2.02 -6.49 8.23
CA GLU A 345 -1.86 -5.47 7.19
C GLU A 345 -1.69 -6.11 5.80
N SER A 346 -0.97 -7.22 5.72
CA SER A 346 -0.84 -7.95 4.45
C SER A 346 -2.19 -8.48 3.98
N ILE A 347 -2.97 -9.03 4.90
CA ILE A 347 -4.32 -9.53 4.58
C ILE A 347 -5.20 -8.38 4.09
N SER A 348 -5.14 -7.24 4.79
CA SER A 348 -5.90 -6.06 4.41
C SER A 348 -5.52 -5.59 3.01
N LYS A 349 -4.24 -5.58 2.67
CA LYS A 349 -3.78 -5.18 1.33
C LYS A 349 -4.26 -6.14 0.26
N VAL A 350 -4.25 -7.44 0.55
CA VAL A 350 -4.77 -8.44 -0.39
C VAL A 350 -6.25 -8.16 -0.68
N MET A 351 -7.02 -7.87 0.36
CA MET A 351 -8.45 -7.56 0.18
C MET A 351 -8.65 -6.26 -0.60
N GLN A 352 -7.81 -5.25 -0.35
CA GLN A 352 -7.88 -4.01 -1.11
C GLN A 352 -7.57 -4.23 -2.59
N TYR A 353 -6.62 -5.11 -2.89
CA TYR A 353 -6.30 -5.48 -4.27
C TYR A 353 -7.54 -6.10 -4.96
N CYS A 354 -8.18 -7.04 -4.30
CA CYS A 354 -9.38 -7.67 -4.85
C CYS A 354 -10.52 -6.66 -5.00
N ASN A 355 -10.67 -5.77 -4.04
CA ASN A 355 -11.71 -4.74 -4.06
C ASN A 355 -11.50 -3.76 -5.23
N LYS A 356 -10.26 -3.33 -5.43
CA LYS A 356 -9.95 -2.30 -6.43
C LYS A 356 -10.36 -2.74 -7.84
N LYS A 357 -10.13 -4.00 -8.17
CA LYS A 357 -10.39 -4.50 -9.52
C LYS A 357 -11.57 -5.47 -9.57
N LEU A 358 -12.33 -5.54 -8.48
CA LEU A 358 -13.56 -6.36 -8.44
C LEU A 358 -13.27 -7.84 -8.70
N ILE A 359 -12.20 -8.35 -8.09
CA ILE A 359 -11.79 -9.75 -8.26
C ILE A 359 -12.39 -10.58 -7.15
N LEU A 360 -13.28 -11.49 -7.51
CA LEU A 360 -13.86 -12.43 -6.54
C LEU A 360 -12.96 -13.66 -6.49
N SER A 361 -12.33 -13.88 -5.35
CA SER A 361 -11.49 -15.06 -5.15
C SER A 361 -11.99 -15.81 -3.93
N LYS A 362 -12.70 -16.89 -4.15
CA LYS A 362 -13.19 -17.71 -3.04
C LYS A 362 -12.06 -18.26 -2.18
N PRO A 363 -10.95 -18.79 -2.76
CA PRO A 363 -9.87 -19.27 -1.89
C PRO A 363 -9.32 -18.18 -0.97
N ILE A 364 -9.12 -16.97 -1.51
CA ILE A 364 -8.62 -15.85 -0.68
C ILE A 364 -9.67 -15.48 0.37
N PHE A 365 -10.91 -15.28 -0.06
CA PHE A 365 -11.96 -14.78 0.83
C PHE A 365 -12.27 -15.76 1.95
N ASP A 366 -12.31 -17.06 1.65
CA ASP A 366 -12.55 -18.07 2.66
C ASP A 366 -11.41 -18.12 3.68
N ALA A 367 -10.16 -18.05 3.19
CA ALA A 367 -8.99 -18.06 4.07
C ALA A 367 -8.93 -16.80 4.94
N VAL A 368 -9.27 -15.65 4.37
CA VAL A 368 -9.29 -14.38 5.11
C VAL A 368 -10.37 -14.45 6.20
N ALA A 369 -11.54 -14.99 5.88
CA ALA A 369 -12.60 -15.12 6.86
C ALA A 369 -12.17 -16.02 8.02
N GLU A 370 -11.48 -17.12 7.74
CA GLU A 370 -10.94 -17.99 8.79
C GLU A 370 -9.90 -17.27 9.63
N SER A 371 -9.02 -16.50 8.98
CA SER A 371 -8.00 -15.73 9.69
C SER A 371 -8.62 -14.71 10.63
N PHE A 372 -9.67 -14.03 10.19
CA PHE A 372 -10.36 -13.04 11.03
C PHE A 372 -11.00 -13.70 12.24
N VAL A 373 -11.66 -14.83 12.06
CA VAL A 373 -12.26 -15.55 13.20
C VAL A 373 -11.18 -15.97 14.20
N TYR A 374 -10.03 -16.40 13.68
CA TYR A 374 -8.95 -16.91 14.52
C TYR A 374 -8.22 -15.82 15.31
N GLN A 375 -8.02 -14.64 14.68
CA GLN A 375 -7.16 -13.61 15.26
C GLN A 375 -7.73 -12.19 15.10
N ALA A 376 -9.04 -12.03 15.28
CA ALA A 376 -9.70 -10.74 15.09
C ALA A 376 -9.06 -9.63 15.92
N GLU A 377 -8.56 -9.97 17.11
CA GLU A 377 -8.00 -9.00 18.02
C GLU A 377 -6.73 -8.32 17.48
N THR A 378 -6.05 -8.95 16.53
CA THR A 378 -4.83 -8.39 15.93
C THR A 378 -5.13 -7.41 14.79
N PHE A 379 -6.35 -7.41 14.26
CA PHE A 379 -6.71 -6.49 13.18
C PHE A 379 -7.11 -5.13 13.76
N SER A 380 -6.63 -4.06 13.16
CA SER A 380 -7.08 -2.71 13.53
C SER A 380 -8.50 -2.45 12.99
N PRO A 381 -9.21 -1.44 13.52
CA PRO A 381 -10.53 -1.10 12.98
C PRO A 381 -10.53 -0.85 11.47
N VAL A 382 -9.52 -0.15 10.95
CA VAL A 382 -9.43 0.12 9.52
C VAL A 382 -9.22 -1.17 8.74
N GLN A 383 -8.39 -2.07 9.25
CA GLN A 383 -8.16 -3.36 8.60
C GLN A 383 -9.45 -4.21 8.59
N VAL A 384 -10.17 -4.23 9.71
CA VAL A 384 -11.45 -4.94 9.76
C VAL A 384 -12.40 -4.39 8.70
N SER A 385 -12.45 -3.06 8.59
CA SER A 385 -13.31 -2.42 7.60
C SER A 385 -12.94 -2.85 6.18
N HIS A 386 -11.66 -2.91 5.86
CA HIS A 386 -11.23 -3.32 4.51
C HIS A 386 -11.72 -4.73 4.16
N LEU A 387 -11.72 -5.64 5.13
CA LEU A 387 -12.22 -6.98 4.90
C LEU A 387 -13.72 -6.95 4.57
N ILE A 388 -14.50 -6.27 5.40
CA ILE A 388 -15.94 -6.27 5.26
C ILE A 388 -16.38 -5.49 4.01
N VAL A 389 -15.70 -4.37 3.73
CA VAL A 389 -16.02 -3.57 2.54
C VAL A 389 -15.82 -4.40 1.27
N THR A 390 -14.77 -5.21 1.24
CA THR A 390 -14.54 -6.08 0.08
C THR A 390 -15.63 -7.14 -0.05
N PHE A 391 -16.00 -7.79 1.06
CA PHE A 391 -17.08 -8.78 1.02
C PHE A 391 -18.37 -8.14 0.56
N GLY A 392 -18.70 -6.97 1.08
CA GLY A 392 -19.95 -6.30 0.70
C GLY A 392 -19.96 -5.89 -0.76
N LYS A 393 -18.89 -5.26 -1.21
CA LYS A 393 -18.82 -4.77 -2.59
C LYS A 393 -18.90 -5.90 -3.60
N LEU A 394 -18.24 -7.02 -3.32
CA LEU A 394 -18.20 -8.15 -4.23
C LEU A 394 -19.32 -9.15 -3.98
N ASN A 395 -20.20 -8.85 -3.03
CA ASN A 395 -21.38 -9.66 -2.74
C ASN A 395 -21.01 -11.10 -2.40
N TYR A 396 -20.12 -11.24 -1.42
CA TYR A 396 -19.65 -12.56 -1.01
C TYR A 396 -19.87 -12.78 0.47
N VAL A 397 -20.49 -13.91 0.82
CA VAL A 397 -20.68 -14.33 2.21
C VAL A 397 -19.86 -15.61 2.40
N PRO A 398 -18.90 -15.61 3.34
CA PRO A 398 -18.03 -16.78 3.51
C PRO A 398 -18.79 -17.97 4.09
N PRO A 399 -18.28 -19.19 3.88
CA PRO A 399 -18.97 -20.39 4.42
C PRO A 399 -19.11 -20.40 5.94
N ASN A 400 -18.16 -19.75 6.65
CA ASN A 400 -18.21 -19.67 8.12
C ASN A 400 -18.96 -18.43 8.59
N ALA A 401 -19.99 -18.00 7.85
CA ALA A 401 -20.64 -16.71 8.07
C ALA A 401 -21.13 -16.52 9.51
N ALA A 402 -21.73 -17.55 10.10
CA ALA A 402 -22.26 -17.45 11.46
C ALA A 402 -21.17 -17.05 12.46
N PHE A 403 -20.04 -17.74 12.41
CA PHE A 403 -18.91 -17.42 13.29
C PHE A 403 -18.27 -16.09 12.93
N PHE A 404 -18.15 -15.83 11.63
CA PHE A 404 -17.50 -14.61 11.14
C PHE A 404 -18.26 -13.36 11.61
N PHE A 405 -19.58 -13.33 11.40
CA PHE A 405 -20.35 -12.14 11.75
C PHE A 405 -20.56 -11.99 13.23
N ARG A 406 -20.58 -13.10 13.98
CA ARG A 406 -20.59 -13.03 15.44
C ARG A 406 -19.28 -12.40 15.95
N LYS A 407 -18.15 -12.81 15.36
CA LYS A 407 -16.85 -12.24 15.72
C LYS A 407 -16.79 -10.77 15.35
N LEU A 408 -17.36 -10.41 14.20
CA LEU A 408 -17.38 -9.02 13.76
C LEU A 408 -18.19 -8.16 14.73
N GLU A 409 -19.36 -8.63 15.13
CA GLU A 409 -20.19 -7.86 16.08
C GLU A 409 -19.48 -7.69 17.42
N ASN A 410 -18.79 -8.74 17.88
CA ASN A 410 -18.00 -8.63 19.11
C ASN A 410 -16.86 -7.62 18.97
N THR A 411 -16.20 -7.61 17.83
CA THR A 411 -15.13 -6.66 17.55
C THR A 411 -15.66 -5.22 17.58
N ILE A 412 -16.81 -4.98 16.93
CA ILE A 412 -17.41 -3.65 16.94
C ILE A 412 -17.79 -3.27 18.37
N ARG A 413 -18.39 -4.18 19.13
CA ARG A 413 -18.84 -3.90 20.50
C ARG A 413 -17.66 -3.53 21.40
N THR A 414 -16.58 -4.31 21.35
CA THR A 414 -15.46 -4.09 22.28
C THR A 414 -14.57 -2.92 21.89
N ARG A 415 -14.57 -2.55 20.60
CA ARG A 415 -13.68 -1.49 20.12
C ARG A 415 -14.43 -0.36 19.42
N PHE A 416 -15.70 -0.15 19.79
CA PHE A 416 -16.56 0.81 19.10
C PHE A 416 -15.95 2.20 19.04
N LYS A 417 -15.38 2.66 20.14
CA LYS A 417 -14.82 4.01 20.24
C LYS A 417 -13.56 4.20 19.41
N TYR A 418 -12.92 3.12 19.01
CA TYR A 418 -11.70 3.20 18.21
C TYR A 418 -11.95 3.18 16.71
N PHE A 419 -13.21 2.97 16.29
CA PHE A 419 -13.56 3.05 14.88
C PHE A 419 -13.77 4.51 14.49
N PRO A 420 -12.99 5.04 13.51
CA PRO A 420 -13.31 6.37 12.98
C PRO A 420 -14.73 6.35 12.40
N PRO A 421 -15.48 7.45 12.50
CA PRO A 421 -16.88 7.45 12.04
C PRO A 421 -17.05 7.01 10.59
N GLN A 422 -16.23 7.50 9.67
CA GLN A 422 -16.34 7.12 8.26
C GLN A 422 -16.03 5.63 8.05
N THR A 423 -15.05 5.12 8.79
CA THR A 423 -14.68 3.70 8.73
C THR A 423 -15.85 2.83 9.21
N LEU A 424 -16.48 3.23 10.29
CA LEU A 424 -17.65 2.50 10.81
C LEU A 424 -18.82 2.53 9.82
N LEU A 425 -19.07 3.70 9.23
CA LEU A 425 -20.13 3.85 8.23
C LEU A 425 -19.89 2.93 7.04
N ASN A 426 -18.65 2.92 6.51
CA ASN A 426 -18.28 2.05 5.38
C ASN A 426 -18.51 0.58 5.74
N LEU A 427 -18.10 0.20 6.94
CA LEU A 427 -18.22 -1.19 7.39
C LEU A 427 -19.69 -1.61 7.50
N LEU A 428 -20.51 -0.80 8.16
CA LEU A 428 -21.92 -1.15 8.37
C LEU A 428 -22.71 -1.10 7.06
N HIS A 429 -22.37 -0.15 6.19
CA HIS A 429 -22.99 -0.11 4.87
C HIS A 429 -22.68 -1.40 4.10
N SER A 430 -21.44 -1.88 4.18
CA SER A 430 -21.06 -3.11 3.50
C SER A 430 -21.81 -4.32 4.04
N CYS A 431 -22.07 -4.34 5.35
CA CYS A 431 -22.88 -5.39 5.94
C CYS A 431 -24.29 -5.41 5.33
N THR A 432 -24.88 -4.23 5.12
CA THR A 432 -26.23 -4.18 4.54
C THR A 432 -26.23 -4.67 3.10
N LEU A 433 -25.14 -4.45 2.35
CA LEU A 433 -25.07 -4.90 0.96
C LEU A 433 -25.22 -6.43 0.85
N ILE A 434 -24.77 -7.17 1.85
CA ILE A 434 -24.85 -8.64 1.85
C ILE A 434 -25.91 -9.16 2.81
N GLY A 435 -26.84 -8.30 3.21
CA GLY A 435 -27.99 -8.73 3.99
C GLY A 435 -27.69 -9.05 5.44
N ARG A 436 -26.63 -8.49 5.99
CA ARG A 436 -26.29 -8.66 7.40
C ARG A 436 -26.54 -7.34 8.13
N HIS A 437 -27.37 -7.39 9.16
CA HIS A 437 -27.87 -6.16 9.80
C HIS A 437 -27.56 -6.15 11.29
N PRO A 438 -26.37 -5.64 11.70
CA PRO A 438 -26.13 -5.44 13.14
C PRO A 438 -26.93 -4.23 13.63
N VAL A 439 -28.20 -4.44 13.89
CA VAL A 439 -29.20 -3.39 14.08
C VAL A 439 -28.83 -2.43 15.21
N ASN A 440 -28.26 -2.96 16.28
CA ASN A 440 -27.90 -2.12 17.41
C ASN A 440 -26.86 -1.06 17.03
N TYR A 441 -25.93 -1.41 16.16
CA TYR A 441 -24.89 -0.48 15.74
C TYR A 441 -25.35 0.40 14.59
N VAL A 442 -26.20 -0.16 13.72
CA VAL A 442 -26.80 0.63 12.65
C VAL A 442 -27.63 1.78 13.24
N ALA A 443 -28.38 1.50 14.31
CA ALA A 443 -29.19 2.53 14.96
C ALA A 443 -28.34 3.72 15.41
N LYS A 444 -27.10 3.45 15.87
CA LYS A 444 -26.22 4.51 16.34
C LYS A 444 -25.77 5.45 15.22
N LEU A 445 -25.79 4.99 13.97
CA LEU A 445 -25.43 5.83 12.83
C LEU A 445 -26.38 7.00 12.64
N PHE A 446 -27.65 6.84 13.06
CA PHE A 446 -28.67 7.84 12.84
C PHE A 446 -28.81 8.82 14.01
N SER A 447 -28.02 8.64 15.05
CA SER A 447 -28.05 9.53 16.21
C SER A 447 -27.41 10.87 15.87
N PRO A 448 -27.88 11.96 16.48
CA PRO A 448 -27.24 13.26 16.26
C PRO A 448 -25.77 13.27 16.64
N TYR A 449 -25.40 12.53 17.67
CA TYR A 449 -24.02 12.47 18.14
C TYR A 449 -23.10 11.91 17.05
N PHE A 450 -23.48 10.80 16.44
CA PHE A 450 -22.68 10.20 15.36
C PHE A 450 -22.62 11.11 14.14
N LEU A 451 -23.75 11.68 13.77
CA LEU A 451 -23.80 12.56 12.59
C LEU A 451 -22.92 13.78 12.77
N GLN A 452 -22.89 14.33 14.01
CA GLN A 452 -21.99 15.45 14.30
C GLN A 452 -20.53 15.04 14.20
N LYS A 453 -20.19 13.85 14.69
CA LYS A 453 -18.82 13.35 14.59
C LYS A 453 -18.41 13.17 13.13
N LEU A 454 -19.31 12.65 12.33
CA LEU A 454 -19.05 12.43 10.91
C LEU A 454 -18.82 13.77 10.19
N GLN A 455 -19.62 14.79 10.52
CA GLN A 455 -19.46 16.13 9.96
C GLN A 455 -18.16 16.80 10.40
N ALA A 456 -17.74 16.53 11.62
CA ALA A 456 -16.52 17.16 12.16
C ALA A 456 -15.26 16.68 11.45
N GLN A 457 -15.27 15.45 10.92
CA GLN A 457 -14.12 14.92 10.20
C GLN A 457 -14.00 15.52 8.78
N GLU A 458 -15.11 16.01 8.24
CA GLU A 458 -15.15 16.64 6.94
C GLU A 458 -15.88 17.97 7.09
N LEU A 459 -15.49 18.95 6.26
CA LEU A 459 -16.13 20.26 6.30
C LEU A 459 -17.63 20.16 6.07
N ASP A 460 -18.04 19.23 5.19
CA ASP A 460 -19.44 18.93 4.94
C ASP A 460 -19.58 17.42 4.78
N LEU A 461 -20.74 16.89 5.16
CA LEU A 461 -21.06 15.51 4.84
C LEU A 461 -21.13 15.37 3.32
N ASN A 462 -20.25 14.58 2.75
CA ASN A 462 -20.23 14.41 1.31
C ASN A 462 -21.38 13.53 0.85
N ARG A 463 -21.67 13.57 -0.44
CA ARG A 463 -22.80 12.84 -0.99
C ARG A 463 -22.66 11.33 -0.84
N SER A 464 -21.41 10.84 -0.82
CA SER A 464 -21.17 9.42 -0.61
C SER A 464 -21.66 8.98 0.76
N SER A 465 -21.32 9.74 1.80
CA SER A 465 -21.75 9.43 3.16
C SER A 465 -23.26 9.52 3.29
N LEU A 466 -23.86 10.56 2.71
CA LEU A 466 -25.32 10.71 2.76
C LEU A 466 -26.01 9.56 2.04
N ALA A 467 -25.47 9.15 0.89
CA ALA A 467 -26.04 8.03 0.14
C ALA A 467 -25.95 6.73 0.94
N GLN A 468 -24.80 6.50 1.58
CA GLN A 468 -24.63 5.30 2.41
C GLN A 468 -25.62 5.30 3.58
N LEU A 469 -25.75 6.43 4.27
CA LEU A 469 -26.70 6.56 5.38
C LEU A 469 -28.11 6.28 4.90
N THR A 470 -28.49 6.86 3.76
CA THR A 470 -29.81 6.67 3.19
C THR A 470 -30.07 5.19 2.87
N GLN A 471 -29.10 4.55 2.22
CA GLN A 471 -29.30 3.14 1.85
C GLN A 471 -29.38 2.24 3.07
N ILE A 472 -28.56 2.52 4.10
CA ILE A 472 -28.64 1.75 5.34
C ILE A 472 -30.02 1.93 5.98
N TYR A 473 -30.50 3.17 6.04
CA TYR A 473 -31.80 3.45 6.65
C TYR A 473 -32.94 2.77 5.88
N LEU A 474 -32.95 2.89 4.55
CA LEU A 474 -33.97 2.24 3.75
C LEU A 474 -33.92 0.73 3.86
N THR A 475 -32.71 0.18 3.99
CA THR A 475 -32.55 -1.26 4.18
C THR A 475 -33.16 -1.70 5.50
N VAL A 476 -32.94 -0.94 6.56
CA VAL A 476 -33.52 -1.25 7.85
C VAL A 476 -35.05 -1.19 7.77
N VAL A 477 -35.60 -0.16 7.12
CA VAL A 477 -37.04 -0.02 6.96
C VAL A 477 -37.65 -1.20 6.19
N LEU A 478 -36.97 -1.62 5.12
CA LEU A 478 -37.49 -2.70 4.27
C LEU A 478 -37.24 -4.10 4.81
N GLU A 479 -36.04 -4.31 5.40
CA GLU A 479 -35.63 -5.66 5.77
C GLU A 479 -35.78 -5.97 7.25
N CYS A 480 -35.95 -4.96 8.09
CA CYS A 480 -36.08 -5.14 9.54
C CYS A 480 -37.35 -4.50 10.02
N PRO A 481 -38.53 -5.13 9.75
CA PRO A 481 -39.82 -4.51 10.09
C PRO A 481 -40.00 -4.26 11.59
N PHE A 482 -39.25 -4.95 12.44
CA PHE A 482 -39.32 -4.77 13.89
C PHE A 482 -38.42 -3.66 14.40
N TYR A 483 -37.71 -2.96 13.51
CA TYR A 483 -36.81 -1.89 13.92
C TYR A 483 -37.56 -0.72 14.52
N LYS A 484 -37.21 -0.33 15.75
CA LYS A 484 -37.83 0.77 16.46
C LYS A 484 -36.83 1.84 16.91
N GLY A 485 -35.66 1.82 16.31
CA GLY A 485 -34.61 2.80 16.63
C GLY A 485 -34.82 4.15 15.98
N PRO A 486 -33.82 5.03 16.09
CA PRO A 486 -33.94 6.36 15.50
C PRO A 486 -34.15 6.31 13.98
N LYS A 487 -34.84 7.32 13.49
CA LYS A 487 -35.03 7.50 12.04
C LYS A 487 -33.94 8.44 11.52
N LEU A 488 -33.54 8.24 10.27
CA LEU A 488 -32.64 9.18 9.62
C LEU A 488 -33.46 10.38 9.16
N LEU A 489 -33.08 11.58 9.65
CA LEU A 489 -33.83 12.78 9.33
C LEU A 489 -33.71 13.10 7.82
N PRO A 490 -34.77 13.71 7.24
CA PRO A 490 -34.77 13.97 5.80
C PRO A 490 -33.59 14.79 5.29
N GLN A 491 -33.04 15.69 6.11
CA GLN A 491 -31.91 16.51 5.70
C GLN A 491 -30.65 15.70 5.46
N TYR A 492 -30.60 14.47 5.96
CA TYR A 492 -29.46 13.57 5.75
C TYR A 492 -29.73 12.51 4.68
N GLN A 493 -30.86 12.59 4.01
CA GLN A 493 -31.23 11.60 2.99
C GLN A 493 -31.00 12.16 1.59
N VAL A 494 -30.53 11.27 0.70
CA VAL A 494 -30.43 11.60 -0.73
C VAL A 494 -31.73 11.17 -1.41
N LYS A 495 -32.01 11.80 -2.57
CA LYS A 495 -33.21 11.47 -3.34
C LYS A 495 -32.95 10.41 -4.41
N SER A 496 -31.71 10.21 -4.77
CA SER A 496 -31.34 9.23 -5.79
C SER A 496 -29.95 8.71 -5.53
N PHE A 497 -29.75 7.41 -5.79
CA PHE A 497 -28.45 6.78 -5.68
C PHE A 497 -27.59 6.98 -6.93
N LEU A 498 -28.13 7.60 -7.97
CA LEU A 498 -27.42 7.90 -9.21
C LEU A 498 -26.71 9.26 -9.13
N ILE A 499 -26.08 9.57 -8.02
CA ILE A 499 -25.42 10.84 -7.80
C ILE A 499 -23.90 10.68 -8.00
N PRO A 500 -23.34 11.29 -9.05
CA PRO A 500 -21.88 11.22 -9.23
C PRO A 500 -21.15 11.99 -8.13
N PRO A 501 -19.92 11.65 -7.84
CA PRO A 501 -19.17 10.51 -8.40
C PRO A 501 -19.36 9.22 -7.60
N TYR A 502 -20.08 9.25 -6.49
CA TYR A 502 -20.20 8.11 -5.57
C TYR A 502 -21.54 7.43 -5.79
N LEU A 503 -21.65 6.74 -6.93
CA LEU A 503 -22.92 6.12 -7.31
C LEU A 503 -23.15 4.83 -6.54
N LEU A 504 -24.29 4.74 -5.85
CA LEU A 504 -24.74 3.48 -5.25
C LEU A 504 -25.68 2.74 -6.19
N GLU A 505 -25.95 3.31 -7.36
CA GLU A 505 -26.70 2.67 -8.43
C GLU A 505 -25.97 2.98 -9.73
N SER A 506 -25.72 1.94 -10.53
CA SER A 506 -25.01 2.13 -11.80
C SER A 506 -26.00 2.60 -12.87
N PRO A 507 -25.60 3.61 -13.67
CA PRO A 507 -26.44 3.99 -14.82
C PRO A 507 -26.54 2.84 -15.81
N VAL A 508 -27.65 2.79 -16.52
CA VAL A 508 -27.84 1.73 -17.51
C VAL A 508 -26.91 1.95 -18.69
N ASP A 509 -26.34 0.86 -19.21
CA ASP A 509 -25.55 0.92 -20.44
C ASP A 509 -26.49 1.18 -21.60
N LEU A 510 -26.29 2.29 -22.33
CA LEU A 510 -27.20 2.73 -23.35
C LEU A 510 -27.30 1.75 -24.51
N GLN A 511 -26.19 1.17 -24.92
CA GLN A 511 -26.20 0.22 -26.04
C GLN A 511 -26.95 -1.06 -25.66
N PHE A 512 -26.70 -1.55 -24.46
CA PHE A 512 -27.40 -2.73 -23.96
C PHE A 512 -28.90 -2.44 -23.82
N TYR A 513 -29.23 -1.26 -23.30
CA TYR A 513 -30.62 -0.82 -23.17
C TYR A 513 -31.33 -0.80 -24.52
N LYS A 514 -30.67 -0.21 -25.56
CA LYS A 514 -31.24 -0.17 -26.90
C LYS A 514 -31.50 -1.56 -27.45
N THR A 515 -30.53 -2.45 -27.26
CA THR A 515 -30.66 -3.83 -27.74
C THR A 515 -31.88 -4.51 -27.13
N VAL A 516 -32.02 -4.39 -25.81
CA VAL A 516 -33.12 -5.05 -25.10
C VAL A 516 -34.48 -4.43 -25.48
N THR A 517 -34.53 -3.09 -25.60
CA THR A 517 -35.81 -2.42 -25.93
C THR A 517 -36.26 -2.74 -27.35
N VAL A 518 -35.32 -2.87 -28.29
CA VAL A 518 -35.69 -3.32 -29.65
C VAL A 518 -36.35 -4.69 -29.59
N GLY A 519 -35.77 -5.60 -28.82
CA GLY A 519 -36.35 -6.93 -28.64
C GLY A 519 -37.72 -6.90 -27.97
N LEU A 520 -37.89 -6.00 -26.98
CA LEU A 520 -39.15 -5.87 -26.27
C LEU A 520 -40.25 -5.33 -27.21
N ILE A 521 -39.92 -4.35 -28.06
CA ILE A 521 -40.90 -3.81 -29.02
C ILE A 521 -41.31 -4.92 -29.96
N ASP A 522 -40.40 -5.72 -30.45
CA ASP A 522 -40.72 -6.85 -31.33
C ASP A 522 -41.63 -7.87 -30.59
N LEU A 523 -41.31 -8.16 -29.32
CA LEU A 523 -42.08 -9.13 -28.55
C LEU A 523 -43.46 -8.63 -28.17
N LEU A 524 -43.52 -7.40 -27.65
CA LEU A 524 -44.76 -6.83 -27.10
C LEU A 524 -45.56 -6.07 -28.15
N LYS A 525 -44.97 -5.81 -29.31
CA LYS A 525 -45.57 -5.18 -30.47
C LYS A 525 -45.69 -3.66 -30.42
N ALA A 526 -45.44 -3.03 -29.26
CA ALA A 526 -45.48 -1.58 -29.16
C ALA A 526 -44.74 -1.09 -27.93
N LYS A 527 -44.28 0.16 -27.96
CA LYS A 527 -43.59 0.80 -26.84
C LYS A 527 -44.56 1.07 -25.66
N ILE A 528 -45.86 1.10 -25.91
CA ILE A 528 -46.80 1.43 -24.86
C ILE A 528 -46.86 0.34 -23.77
N TYR A 529 -46.32 -0.84 -24.05
CA TYR A 529 -46.42 -1.97 -23.15
C TYR A 529 -45.27 -2.09 -22.18
N PHE A 530 -44.39 -1.10 -22.13
CA PHE A 530 -43.39 -1.06 -21.08
C PHE A 530 -43.01 0.39 -20.78
N ALA A 531 -42.61 0.66 -19.55
CA ALA A 531 -42.13 1.96 -19.12
C ALA A 531 -40.64 1.91 -18.92
N SER A 532 -39.99 3.04 -19.20
CA SER A 532 -38.56 3.18 -18.99
C SER A 532 -38.28 4.20 -17.89
N LYS A 533 -37.20 3.97 -17.15
CA LYS A 533 -36.71 4.89 -16.12
C LYS A 533 -37.78 5.18 -15.06
N VAL A 534 -38.34 4.13 -14.54
CA VAL A 534 -39.37 4.24 -13.49
C VAL A 534 -38.73 4.49 -12.14
N SER A 535 -39.13 5.57 -11.49
CA SER A 535 -38.64 5.89 -10.15
C SER A 535 -39.40 5.09 -9.11
N THR A 536 -38.70 4.63 -8.09
CA THR A 536 -39.33 4.00 -6.93
C THR A 536 -39.26 4.95 -5.74
N PRO A 537 -40.09 4.71 -4.74
CA PRO A 537 -40.04 5.55 -3.53
C PRO A 537 -38.72 5.41 -2.73
N TYR A 538 -37.90 4.43 -3.10
CA TYR A 538 -36.71 4.12 -2.32
C TYR A 538 -35.38 4.37 -3.10
N CYS A 539 -35.38 5.50 -3.81
CA CYS A 539 -34.17 5.99 -4.51
C CYS A 539 -33.65 5.12 -5.65
N UNK A 540 -34.15 3.97 -5.90
CA UNK A 540 -33.70 3.09 -6.94
C UNK A 540 -34.51 3.33 -8.17
N UNK A 541 -34.05 3.04 -9.39
CA UNK A 541 -34.70 3.18 -10.63
C UNK A 541 -34.80 1.82 -11.22
N UNK A 542 -35.83 1.57 -11.80
CA UNK A 542 -36.09 0.40 -12.59
C UNK A 542 -35.90 0.85 -14.00
N UNK A 543 -35.25 0.17 -14.67
CA UNK A 543 -35.01 0.53 -15.98
C UNK A 543 -36.17 0.25 -16.87
N ILE A 544 -36.64 -0.80 -16.70
CA ILE A 544 -37.84 -1.18 -17.52
C ILE A 544 -38.85 -1.83 -16.60
N GLU A 545 -40.06 -1.37 -16.70
CA GLU A 545 -41.20 -1.93 -15.95
C GLU A 545 -42.26 -2.44 -16.93
N ILE A 546 -42.77 -3.65 -16.68
CA ILE A 546 -43.87 -4.22 -17.43
C ILE A 546 -44.99 -4.58 -16.44
N LYS A 547 -46.21 -4.13 -16.75
CA LYS A 547 -47.39 -4.41 -15.92
C LYS A 547 -48.19 -5.54 -16.53
N VAL A 548 -48.66 -6.45 -15.68
CA VAL A 548 -49.38 -7.64 -16.12
C VAL A 548 -50.67 -7.77 -15.29
N ASP A 549 -51.77 -8.13 -15.95
CA ASP A 549 -53.04 -8.33 -15.24
C ASP A 549 -53.13 -9.74 -14.66
N GLU A 550 -54.23 -10.03 -14.00
CA GLU A 550 -54.41 -11.30 -13.31
C GLU A 550 -54.41 -12.50 -14.25
N GLU A 551 -54.79 -12.28 -15.51
CA GLU A 551 -54.87 -13.34 -16.50
C GLU A 551 -53.53 -13.54 -17.25
N GLY A 552 -52.54 -12.69 -16.98
CA GLY A 552 -51.25 -12.78 -17.60
C GLY A 552 -51.07 -11.93 -18.85
N PHE A 553 -52.00 -11.02 -19.14
CA PHE A 553 -51.89 -10.10 -20.28
C PHE A 553 -51.07 -8.87 -19.90
N VAL A 554 -50.22 -8.40 -20.79
CA VAL A 554 -49.43 -7.20 -20.60
C VAL A 554 -50.35 -5.98 -20.79
N LEU A 555 -50.25 -5.05 -19.83
CA LEU A 555 -51.05 -3.82 -19.84
C LEU A 555 -50.22 -2.65 -20.36
N PRO A 556 -50.85 -1.61 -20.94
CA PRO A 556 -50.10 -0.39 -21.25
C PRO A 556 -49.47 0.19 -19.98
N PHE A 557 -48.31 0.84 -20.15
CA PHE A 557 -47.57 1.36 -18.99
C PHE A 557 -48.35 2.44 -18.25
N THR A 558 -49.29 3.08 -18.91
CA THR A 558 -50.13 4.12 -18.31
C THR A 558 -51.25 3.54 -17.43
N SER A 559 -51.51 2.23 -17.50
CA SER A 559 -52.58 1.61 -16.72
C SER A 559 -52.24 1.60 -15.24
N ASP A 560 -53.17 2.05 -14.41
CA ASP A 560 -53.06 1.93 -12.96
C ASP A 560 -54.09 0.96 -12.38
N GLU A 561 -55.07 0.60 -13.18
CA GLU A 561 -56.11 -0.36 -12.76
C GLU A 561 -55.80 -1.74 -13.31
N ASP A 562 -56.25 -2.73 -12.61
CA ASP A 562 -56.12 -4.14 -13.00
C ASP A 562 -54.68 -4.64 -13.03
N VAL A 563 -53.75 -3.91 -12.46
CA VAL A 563 -52.35 -4.36 -12.38
C VAL A 563 -52.28 -5.43 -11.29
N TYR A 564 -51.96 -6.65 -11.72
CA TYR A 564 -51.82 -7.76 -10.80
C TYR A 564 -50.37 -7.92 -10.34
N LYS A 565 -49.45 -7.75 -11.27
CA LYS A 565 -48.05 -7.76 -10.87
C LYS A 565 -47.21 -6.86 -11.79
N ARG A 566 -46.08 -6.40 -11.23
CA ARG A 566 -45.14 -5.53 -11.94
C ARG A 566 -43.83 -6.26 -12.12
N LEU A 567 -43.34 -6.32 -13.35
CA LEU A 567 -42.07 -6.92 -13.66
C LEU A 567 -41.01 -5.81 -13.72
N ALA A 568 -39.95 -5.95 -12.98
CA ALA A 568 -38.83 -5.04 -13.04
C ALA A 568 -37.67 -5.76 -13.76
N LEU A 569 -37.30 -5.23 -14.92
CA LEU A 569 -36.20 -5.80 -15.69
C LEU A 569 -34.92 -5.12 -15.28
N CYS A 570 -33.97 -5.90 -14.79
CA CYS A 570 -32.66 -5.41 -14.40
C CYS A 570 -31.67 -5.75 -15.50
N LEU A 571 -31.24 -4.72 -16.23
CA LEU A 571 -30.32 -4.87 -17.35
C LEU A 571 -28.92 -4.82 -16.83
N ASP A 572 -28.35 -5.99 -16.58
CA ASP A 572 -27.06 -6.11 -15.90
C ASP A 572 -25.94 -6.27 -16.92
N ASP A 573 -25.30 -5.14 -17.23
CA ASP A 573 -24.15 -5.11 -18.13
C ASP A 573 -22.90 -5.62 -17.41
N GLN A 574 -21.78 -5.65 -18.13
CA GLN A 574 -20.54 -6.22 -17.62
C GLN A 574 -20.06 -5.53 -16.35
N LYS A 575 -20.29 -4.23 -16.24
CA LYS A 575 -19.80 -3.45 -15.10
C LYS A 575 -20.52 -3.78 -13.79
N ARG A 576 -21.64 -4.49 -13.85
CA ARG A 576 -22.41 -4.83 -12.66
C ARG A 576 -21.98 -6.14 -12.03
N PHE A 577 -21.00 -6.82 -12.62
CA PHE A 577 -20.49 -8.09 -12.14
C PHE A 577 -19.04 -7.98 -11.72
N CYS A 578 -18.59 -8.93 -10.92
CA CYS A 578 -17.17 -9.06 -10.61
C CYS A 578 -16.39 -9.28 -11.90
N LEU A 579 -15.14 -8.81 -11.91
CA LEU A 579 -14.31 -8.85 -13.12
C LEU A 579 -14.13 -10.28 -13.65
N ASN A 580 -13.95 -11.22 -12.74
CA ASN A 580 -13.56 -12.59 -13.08
C ASN A 580 -14.69 -13.60 -12.95
N SER A 581 -15.94 -13.14 -12.84
CA SER A 581 -17.06 -14.06 -12.67
C SER A 581 -18.36 -13.35 -13.03
N HIS A 582 -19.45 -14.10 -13.01
CA HIS A 582 -20.80 -13.53 -13.19
C HIS A 582 -21.49 -13.33 -11.84
N ASN A 583 -20.72 -13.12 -10.79
CA ASN A 583 -21.29 -12.78 -9.49
C ASN A 583 -21.65 -11.28 -9.48
N LEU A 584 -22.91 -10.99 -9.16
CA LEU A 584 -23.41 -9.62 -9.17
C LEU A 584 -22.78 -8.82 -8.03
N LEU A 585 -22.39 -7.57 -8.30
CA LEU A 585 -21.83 -6.71 -7.25
C LEU A 585 -22.88 -6.41 -6.19
N GLY A 586 -22.41 -6.12 -4.98
CA GLY A 586 -23.29 -5.88 -3.84
C GLY A 586 -24.31 -4.79 -4.06
N LYS A 587 -23.92 -3.68 -4.69
CA LYS A 587 -24.85 -2.58 -4.92
C LYS A 587 -25.96 -2.96 -5.90
N GLU A 588 -25.70 -3.88 -6.81
CA GLU A 588 -26.75 -4.35 -7.71
C GLU A 588 -27.63 -5.40 -7.03
N ALA A 589 -27.00 -6.25 -6.23
CA ALA A 589 -27.74 -7.28 -5.51
C ALA A 589 -28.75 -6.68 -4.52
N ILE A 590 -28.33 -5.63 -3.79
CA ILE A 590 -29.23 -4.98 -2.84
C ILE A 590 -30.40 -4.29 -3.57
N LYS A 591 -30.12 -3.72 -4.74
CA LYS A 591 -31.18 -3.10 -5.55
C LYS A 591 -32.23 -4.13 -5.94
N GLN A 592 -31.81 -5.28 -6.42
CA GLN A 592 -32.74 -6.32 -6.84
C GLN A 592 -33.53 -6.87 -5.65
N ARG A 593 -32.84 -7.03 -4.51
CA ARG A 593 -33.50 -7.50 -3.29
C ARG A 593 -34.55 -6.51 -2.82
N HIS A 594 -34.25 -5.21 -2.87
CA HIS A 594 -35.21 -4.18 -2.45
C HIS A 594 -36.40 -4.07 -3.42
N LEU A 595 -36.15 -4.21 -4.72
CA LEU A 595 -37.25 -4.20 -5.69
C LEU A 595 -38.24 -5.34 -5.40
N GLN A 596 -37.70 -6.52 -5.04
CA GLN A 596 -38.58 -7.63 -4.66
C GLN A 596 -39.39 -7.30 -3.42
N LEU A 597 -38.78 -6.65 -2.44
CA LEU A 597 -39.50 -6.26 -1.22
C LEU A 597 -40.56 -5.19 -1.48
N LEU A 598 -40.40 -4.41 -2.55
CA LEU A 598 -41.34 -3.40 -2.96
C LEU A 598 -42.51 -3.97 -3.78
N GLY A 599 -42.50 -5.28 -4.03
CA GLY A 599 -43.59 -5.94 -4.73
C GLY A 599 -43.31 -6.26 -6.19
N TYR A 600 -42.13 -5.92 -6.70
CA TYR A 600 -41.78 -6.25 -8.08
C TYR A 600 -41.37 -7.70 -8.20
N GLU A 601 -41.71 -8.30 -9.34
CA GLU A 601 -41.07 -9.55 -9.75
C GLU A 601 -39.84 -9.15 -10.55
N VAL A 602 -38.65 -9.43 -10.03
CA VAL A 602 -37.39 -9.00 -10.66
C VAL A 602 -36.97 -10.02 -11.71
N ILE A 603 -36.73 -9.52 -12.90
CA ILE A 603 -36.25 -10.33 -14.03
C ILE A 603 -34.87 -9.81 -14.40
N GLN A 604 -33.86 -10.63 -14.17
CA GLN A 604 -32.49 -10.26 -14.51
C GLN A 604 -32.21 -10.58 -15.98
N ILE A 605 -31.71 -9.59 -16.71
CA ILE A 605 -31.28 -9.74 -18.09
C ILE A 605 -29.78 -9.47 -18.11
N PRO A 606 -28.94 -10.50 -17.91
CA PRO A 606 -27.49 -10.28 -17.86
C PRO A 606 -26.90 -10.23 -19.27
N TYR A 607 -25.85 -9.39 -19.40
CA TYR A 607 -25.24 -9.15 -20.70
C TYR A 607 -24.72 -10.42 -21.37
N HIS A 608 -24.18 -11.35 -20.58
CA HIS A 608 -23.57 -12.55 -21.13
C HIS A 608 -24.59 -13.53 -21.75
N GLU A 609 -25.84 -13.43 -21.32
CA GLU A 609 -26.90 -14.22 -21.95
C GLU A 609 -27.37 -13.58 -23.25
N VAL A 610 -27.30 -12.24 -23.34
CA VAL A 610 -27.78 -11.52 -24.52
C VAL A 610 -26.71 -11.49 -25.62
N GLU A 611 -25.44 -11.33 -25.25
CA GLU A 611 -24.40 -11.14 -26.25
C GLU A 611 -24.14 -12.38 -27.11
N ILE A 612 -24.52 -13.56 -26.64
CA ILE A 612 -24.35 -14.79 -27.43
C ILE A 612 -25.46 -14.98 -28.45
N LEU A 613 -26.53 -14.19 -28.35
CA LEU A 613 -27.63 -14.28 -29.31
C LEU A 613 -27.21 -13.67 -30.64
N GLN A 614 -27.58 -14.33 -31.76
CA GLN A 614 -27.05 -13.96 -33.06
C GLN A 614 -28.06 -13.23 -33.95
N SER A 615 -29.32 -13.14 -33.55
CA SER A 615 -30.34 -12.48 -34.34
C SER A 615 -31.41 -11.85 -33.46
N ARG A 616 -32.19 -10.92 -34.03
CA ARG A 616 -33.33 -10.33 -33.32
C ARG A 616 -34.36 -11.40 -32.97
N ARG A 617 -34.52 -12.38 -33.82
CA ARG A 617 -35.45 -13.49 -33.57
C ARG A 617 -35.04 -14.28 -32.33
N GLU A 618 -33.74 -14.53 -32.16
CA GLU A 618 -33.26 -15.22 -30.97
C GLU A 618 -33.43 -14.35 -29.73
N LEU A 619 -33.25 -13.05 -29.87
CA LEU A 619 -33.44 -12.11 -28.74
C LEU A 619 -34.90 -12.11 -28.30
N VAL A 620 -35.83 -12.04 -29.23
CA VAL A 620 -37.28 -12.07 -28.90
C VAL A 620 -37.61 -13.36 -28.20
N LYS A 621 -37.11 -14.48 -28.69
CA LYS A 621 -37.35 -15.79 -28.08
C LYS A 621 -36.81 -15.85 -26.66
N TYR A 622 -35.60 -15.30 -26.47
CA TYR A 622 -34.95 -15.22 -25.16
C TYR A 622 -35.79 -14.40 -24.19
N LEU A 623 -36.22 -13.21 -24.62
CA LEU A 623 -37.00 -12.31 -23.78
C LEU A 623 -38.36 -12.93 -23.43
N LYS A 624 -38.98 -13.58 -24.38
CA LYS A 624 -40.27 -14.27 -24.14
C LYS A 624 -40.11 -15.31 -23.05
N LYS A 625 -39.07 -16.09 -23.12
CA LYS A 625 -38.81 -17.14 -22.13
C LYS A 625 -38.53 -16.54 -20.75
N LYS A 626 -37.79 -15.43 -20.71
CA LYS A 626 -37.46 -14.76 -19.45
C LYS A 626 -38.66 -14.12 -18.78
N LEU A 627 -39.47 -13.44 -19.58
CA LEU A 627 -40.58 -12.66 -19.04
C LEU A 627 -41.83 -13.53 -18.77
N PHE A 628 -42.05 -14.50 -19.61
CA PHE A 628 -43.28 -15.30 -19.56
C PHE A 628 -42.98 -16.81 -19.63
N PRO A 629 -42.27 -17.31 -18.63
CA PRO A 629 -41.89 -18.74 -18.68
C PRO A 629 -43.07 -19.70 -18.60
N HIS A 630 -44.18 -19.26 -18.04
CA HIS A 630 -45.34 -20.13 -17.84
C HIS A 630 -46.60 -19.60 -18.52
N SER A 631 -46.50 -18.57 -19.34
CA SER A 631 -47.64 -17.94 -20.00
C SER A 631 -47.35 -17.75 -21.48
N TYR A 632 -48.36 -17.94 -22.32
CA TYR A 632 -48.23 -17.72 -23.75
C TYR A 632 -48.94 -16.45 -24.20
N ARG A 633 -49.51 -15.69 -23.26
CA ARG A 633 -50.24 -14.45 -23.55
C ARG A 633 -49.39 -13.25 -23.13
N PHE A 634 -49.19 -12.30 -24.07
CA PHE A 634 -48.39 -11.13 -23.77
C PHE A 634 -49.22 -9.87 -23.53
N HIS A 635 -50.32 -9.73 -24.29
CA HIS A 635 -51.19 -8.58 -24.17
C HIS A 635 -52.53 -8.93 -24.85
N ARG A 636 -53.57 -8.18 -24.51
CA ARG A 636 -54.87 -8.36 -25.15
C ARG A 636 -54.84 -7.71 -26.53
N ASP A 637 -55.49 -8.35 -27.50
CA ASP A 637 -55.60 -7.84 -28.88
C ASP A 637 -56.49 -6.63 -29.00
#